data_ef8b65c5ec69db2ae5950fafc6f72d09
#
_entry.id   ef8b65c5ec69db2ae5950fafc6f72d09
#
_cell.length_a   1.000
_cell.length_b   1.000
_cell.length_c   1.000
_cell.angle_alpha   90.00
_cell.angle_beta   90.00
_cell.angle_gamma   90.00
#
_symmetry.space_group_name_H-M   'P 1'
#
loop_
_entity.id
_entity.type
_entity.pdbx_description
1 polymer ?
#
loop_
_entity_poly.entity_id
_entity_poly.type
_entity_poly.pdbx_seq_one_letter_code
_entity_poly.pdbx_strand_id
1 'polypeptide(L)'
;MNNLDRTAFLPVSKEDMAVRGIEHLDFVYISGDAYVDHPSFGTAIISRILEANGFTVGIIAQPNWRDPESVCTLGEPKLGFLVSAGNMDSMVNHYSVAKKRRRSDFFSPGGKMGLRPDYAVIVYSNLIRRTFKKTPIIIGGIEASLRRLAHYDYWSDKMKRSVLLDSGADIISYGMGERSIVEIAEALRSGIPVQELTFIRGTVYKTHIAPDGDDVLHLPGFDKISTSKELYAKSFYNQYLNTDPFTAKTLVEPYPDDHLFVVQNPPQMPLSTEEMDDTYALPYTRTYHPDYEALGGIPAIEEVKFSLASCRGCFGACSFCALTFHQGRIIQSRSHESLLEEAKKMTEDPDFKGYIHDVGGPTANFRKPACKKQMKVGVCKNRQCLFPEPCPNMEIDHTDYVSLLRKLRALPKVKKVFVRSGIRFDYLINDKDETFFRELVKYHVSGQLKVAPEHISDGVLRMMGKPQNSVYRRFVKRYKELNEEMHLNQYLVPYLMSSHPGSTLQDAVKLAEYLRDLGYMPEQVQDFYPTPSTISTCMYYTGLDPRTMKPVYVARDPHEKAMQRALIQYRDPKNYDLVTEALIKANRRDLIGTGKNCLLRPRHGDTRFAPPKPAAKSNKPFDGKNKNGAKHSRTSQPPAPQSRRWTGEPPKKRGKR
;
A
#
# COMPACT_ATOMS: atom_id res chain seq x y z
N MET A 1 -23.98 7.10 -25.26
CA MET A 1 -22.64 6.49 -25.44
C MET A 1 -21.77 7.56 -26.03
N ASN A 2 -20.82 8.09 -25.27
CA ASN A 2 -19.85 9.02 -25.82
C ASN A 2 -18.96 8.18 -26.75
N ASN A 3 -18.93 8.52 -28.06
CA ASN A 3 -17.93 8.03 -28.99
C ASN A 3 -16.58 8.56 -28.50
N LEU A 4 -15.93 7.84 -27.58
CA LEU A 4 -14.57 8.14 -27.19
C LEU A 4 -13.72 8.02 -28.45
N ASP A 5 -13.04 9.10 -28.81
CA ASP A 5 -12.15 9.13 -29.95
C ASP A 5 -11.00 8.13 -29.72
N ARG A 6 -11.06 7.00 -30.44
CA ARG A 6 -10.05 5.94 -30.35
C ARG A 6 -8.65 6.47 -30.71
N THR A 7 -8.58 7.49 -31.55
CA THR A 7 -7.30 8.08 -32.00
C THR A 7 -6.61 8.87 -30.89
N ALA A 8 -7.31 9.26 -29.82
CA ALA A 8 -6.72 9.90 -28.65
C ALA A 8 -5.90 8.94 -27.77
N PHE A 9 -6.15 7.61 -27.89
CA PHE A 9 -5.39 6.59 -27.17
C PHE A 9 -4.12 6.20 -27.94
N LEU A 10 -3.13 5.66 -27.20
CA LEU A 10 -1.99 5.02 -27.84
C LEU A 10 -2.42 3.70 -28.52
N PRO A 11 -1.74 3.30 -29.62
CA PRO A 11 -2.10 2.11 -30.37
C PRO A 11 -2.14 0.85 -29.51
N VAL A 12 -3.21 0.06 -29.65
CA VAL A 12 -3.35 -1.29 -29.07
C VAL A 12 -3.53 -2.36 -30.16
N SER A 13 -3.66 -1.93 -31.45
CA SER A 13 -3.82 -2.79 -32.60
C SER A 13 -3.05 -2.24 -33.82
N LYS A 14 -2.89 -3.05 -34.87
CA LYS A 14 -2.30 -2.61 -36.12
C LYS A 14 -3.18 -1.58 -36.85
N GLU A 15 -4.48 -1.66 -36.68
CA GLU A 15 -5.46 -0.70 -37.19
C GLU A 15 -5.23 0.68 -36.54
N ASP A 16 -5.00 0.75 -35.24
CA ASP A 16 -4.68 2.00 -34.54
C ASP A 16 -3.35 2.58 -35.01
N MET A 17 -2.34 1.72 -35.27
CA MET A 17 -1.06 2.16 -35.86
C MET A 17 -1.27 2.76 -37.25
N ALA A 18 -2.06 2.10 -38.10
CA ALA A 18 -2.33 2.59 -39.45
C ALA A 18 -3.04 3.95 -39.47
N VAL A 19 -4.04 4.16 -38.58
CA VAL A 19 -4.74 5.45 -38.43
C VAL A 19 -3.78 6.57 -38.02
N ARG A 20 -2.75 6.25 -37.26
CA ARG A 20 -1.71 7.22 -36.83
C ARG A 20 -0.53 7.32 -37.80
N GLY A 21 -0.54 6.58 -38.95
CA GLY A 21 0.55 6.55 -39.90
C GLY A 21 1.83 5.91 -39.35
N ILE A 22 1.71 5.00 -38.36
CA ILE A 22 2.84 4.31 -37.75
C ILE A 22 2.99 2.93 -38.41
N GLU A 23 4.12 2.73 -39.09
CA GLU A 23 4.46 1.42 -39.65
C GLU A 23 5.16 0.51 -38.65
N HIS A 24 6.08 1.09 -37.87
CA HIS A 24 6.86 0.37 -36.86
C HIS A 24 6.95 1.17 -35.58
N LEU A 25 6.71 0.52 -34.46
CA LEU A 25 6.85 1.12 -33.12
C LEU A 25 8.30 1.13 -32.67
N ASP A 26 8.69 2.17 -31.94
CA ASP A 26 9.97 2.21 -31.24
C ASP A 26 9.91 1.33 -29.99
N PHE A 27 8.80 1.38 -29.25
CA PHE A 27 8.57 0.55 -28.07
C PHE A 27 7.19 -0.11 -28.10
N VAL A 28 7.14 -1.34 -27.58
CA VAL A 28 5.89 -2.03 -27.24
C VAL A 28 5.85 -2.22 -25.71
N TYR A 29 4.81 -1.66 -25.07
CA TYR A 29 4.62 -1.79 -23.62
C TYR A 29 3.70 -2.97 -23.30
N ILE A 30 4.21 -3.98 -22.58
CA ILE A 30 3.46 -5.12 -22.07
C ILE A 30 3.03 -4.81 -20.62
N SER A 31 1.73 -4.71 -20.39
CA SER A 31 1.16 -4.36 -19.10
C SER A 31 0.39 -5.52 -18.45
N GLY A 32 0.58 -5.75 -17.16
CA GLY A 32 -0.25 -6.65 -16.38
C GLY A 32 -1.64 -6.07 -16.05
N ASP A 33 -1.84 -4.75 -16.14
CA ASP A 33 -3.14 -4.09 -16.05
C ASP A 33 -3.75 -3.91 -17.44
N ALA A 34 -5.09 -3.82 -17.52
CA ALA A 34 -5.78 -3.29 -18.68
C ALA A 34 -5.32 -1.84 -18.96
N TYR A 35 -5.44 -1.39 -20.21
CA TYR A 35 -4.99 -0.05 -20.59
C TYR A 35 -5.97 1.03 -20.11
N VAL A 36 -5.53 1.79 -19.13
CA VAL A 36 -6.18 3.01 -18.64
C VAL A 36 -5.22 4.16 -18.87
N ASP A 37 -5.62 5.11 -19.73
CA ASP A 37 -4.81 6.26 -20.10
C ASP A 37 -5.04 7.42 -19.11
N HIS A 38 -4.50 7.25 -17.92
CA HIS A 38 -4.69 8.17 -16.79
C HIS A 38 -3.37 8.35 -16.03
N PRO A 39 -3.04 9.56 -15.53
CA PRO A 39 -1.76 9.85 -14.83
C PRO A 39 -1.62 9.16 -13.45
N SER A 40 -2.58 8.34 -13.06
CA SER A 40 -2.44 7.43 -11.91
C SER A 40 -1.96 6.02 -12.29
N PHE A 41 -1.71 5.76 -13.58
CA PHE A 41 -1.27 4.46 -14.11
C PHE A 41 0.12 4.58 -14.70
N GLY A 42 1.05 3.78 -14.18
CA GLY A 42 2.46 3.81 -14.62
C GLY A 42 2.61 3.51 -16.11
N THR A 43 1.80 2.61 -16.67
CA THR A 43 1.79 2.32 -18.12
C THR A 43 1.50 3.57 -18.94
N ALA A 44 0.48 4.35 -18.57
CA ALA A 44 0.12 5.59 -19.27
C ALA A 44 1.22 6.65 -19.11
N ILE A 45 1.73 6.86 -17.90
CA ILE A 45 2.78 7.86 -17.63
C ILE A 45 4.01 7.59 -18.51
N ILE A 46 4.57 6.40 -18.45
CA ILE A 46 5.80 6.04 -19.17
C ILE A 46 5.59 6.11 -20.68
N SER A 47 4.45 5.61 -21.17
CA SER A 47 4.17 5.63 -22.61
C SER A 47 3.93 7.05 -23.16
N ARG A 48 3.20 7.89 -22.40
CA ARG A 48 2.98 9.29 -22.81
C ARG A 48 4.25 10.14 -22.72
N ILE A 49 5.13 9.88 -21.75
CA ILE A 49 6.44 10.56 -21.68
C ILE A 49 7.29 10.20 -22.90
N LEU A 50 7.34 8.93 -23.27
CA LEU A 50 8.06 8.52 -24.48
C LEU A 50 7.46 9.14 -25.75
N GLU A 51 6.12 9.16 -25.88
CA GLU A 51 5.43 9.83 -27.00
C GLU A 51 5.80 11.33 -27.06
N ALA A 52 5.80 12.03 -25.92
CA ALA A 52 6.18 13.43 -25.83
C ALA A 52 7.65 13.71 -26.20
N ASN A 53 8.53 12.69 -26.08
CA ASN A 53 9.93 12.74 -26.49
C ASN A 53 10.16 12.20 -27.93
N GLY A 54 9.08 12.05 -28.71
CA GLY A 54 9.15 11.69 -30.12
C GLY A 54 9.41 10.21 -30.39
N PHE A 55 9.04 9.32 -29.47
CA PHE A 55 9.05 7.89 -29.67
C PHE A 55 7.65 7.37 -29.96
N THR A 56 7.54 6.39 -30.84
CA THR A 56 6.28 5.69 -31.09
C THR A 56 6.12 4.54 -30.12
N VAL A 57 4.98 4.50 -29.41
CA VAL A 57 4.70 3.49 -28.37
C VAL A 57 3.36 2.83 -28.62
N GLY A 58 3.31 1.50 -28.61
CA GLY A 58 2.08 0.73 -28.59
C GLY A 58 1.92 -0.06 -27.29
N ILE A 59 0.69 -0.40 -26.91
CA ILE A 59 0.39 -1.07 -25.66
C ILE A 59 -0.30 -2.42 -25.92
N ILE A 60 0.28 -3.48 -25.38
CA ILE A 60 -0.35 -4.80 -25.30
C ILE A 60 -0.69 -5.05 -23.82
N ALA A 61 -1.95 -4.85 -23.47
CA ALA A 61 -2.43 -4.98 -22.11
C ALA A 61 -2.93 -6.41 -21.86
N GLN A 62 -2.44 -7.03 -20.80
CA GLN A 62 -2.83 -8.38 -20.35
C GLN A 62 -2.80 -9.42 -21.48
N PRO A 63 -1.66 -9.57 -22.24
CA PRO A 63 -1.57 -10.60 -23.26
C PRO A 63 -1.86 -11.97 -22.67
N ASN A 64 -2.41 -12.87 -23.48
CA ASN A 64 -2.65 -14.24 -23.07
C ASN A 64 -1.32 -14.96 -22.82
N TRP A 65 -0.88 -14.98 -21.57
CA TRP A 65 0.40 -15.53 -21.16
C TRP A 65 0.60 -17.03 -21.43
N ARG A 66 -0.45 -17.72 -21.89
CA ARG A 66 -0.38 -19.11 -22.36
C ARG A 66 -0.13 -19.23 -23.86
N ASP A 67 -0.23 -18.10 -24.57
CA ASP A 67 -0.10 -18.05 -26.03
C ASP A 67 1.04 -17.10 -26.42
N PRO A 68 2.16 -17.60 -26.95
CA PRO A 68 3.29 -16.79 -27.39
C PRO A 68 2.94 -15.75 -28.47
N GLU A 69 1.95 -16.02 -29.31
CA GLU A 69 1.53 -15.10 -30.38
C GLU A 69 0.87 -13.82 -29.82
N SER A 70 0.40 -13.87 -28.59
CA SER A 70 -0.28 -12.72 -27.95
C SER A 70 0.62 -11.49 -27.73
N VAL A 71 1.95 -11.67 -27.75
CA VAL A 71 2.92 -10.56 -27.65
C VAL A 71 3.38 -10.06 -29.01
N CYS A 72 2.91 -10.68 -30.10
CA CYS A 72 3.28 -10.33 -31.48
C CYS A 72 2.29 -9.38 -32.16
N THR A 73 1.16 -9.07 -31.52
CA THR A 73 0.03 -8.34 -32.11
C THR A 73 0.40 -7.00 -32.75
N LEU A 74 1.38 -6.29 -32.18
CA LEU A 74 1.88 -5.01 -32.69
C LEU A 74 3.20 -5.14 -33.48
N GLY A 75 3.74 -6.34 -33.63
CA GLY A 75 5.02 -6.60 -34.28
C GLY A 75 6.23 -6.39 -33.33
N GLU A 76 7.43 -6.57 -33.90
CA GLU A 76 8.70 -6.35 -33.17
C GLU A 76 9.03 -4.85 -33.11
N PRO A 77 9.24 -4.29 -31.91
CA PRO A 77 9.63 -2.89 -31.78
C PRO A 77 11.10 -2.67 -32.17
N LYS A 78 11.40 -1.47 -32.67
CA LYS A 78 12.76 -1.09 -33.09
C LYS A 78 13.76 -1.02 -31.95
N LEU A 79 13.34 -0.51 -30.77
CA LEU A 79 14.22 -0.23 -29.64
C LEU A 79 14.03 -1.20 -28.48
N GLY A 80 12.81 -1.69 -28.24
CA GLY A 80 12.62 -2.69 -27.20
C GLY A 80 11.22 -2.83 -26.65
N PHE A 81 11.04 -3.84 -25.82
CA PHE A 81 9.84 -4.07 -25.03
C PHE A 81 9.97 -3.45 -23.65
N LEU A 82 8.91 -2.80 -23.19
CA LEU A 82 8.74 -2.33 -21.81
C LEU A 82 7.79 -3.28 -21.10
N VAL A 83 8.11 -3.74 -19.90
CA VAL A 83 7.30 -4.73 -19.20
C VAL A 83 7.06 -4.32 -17.76
N SER A 84 5.79 -4.30 -17.33
CA SER A 84 5.41 -4.14 -15.93
C SER A 84 4.27 -5.07 -15.52
N ALA A 85 4.16 -5.33 -14.21
CA ALA A 85 3.02 -6.04 -13.65
C ALA A 85 1.74 -5.18 -13.55
N GLY A 86 1.84 -3.89 -13.87
CA GLY A 86 0.79 -2.90 -13.66
C GLY A 86 1.01 -2.08 -12.39
N ASN A 87 -0.05 -1.44 -11.88
CA ASN A 87 -0.01 -0.55 -10.71
C ASN A 87 0.28 -1.28 -9.40
N MET A 88 0.03 -2.58 -9.36
CA MET A 88 0.31 -3.42 -8.18
C MET A 88 1.25 -4.57 -8.54
N ASP A 89 1.97 -5.04 -7.53
CA ASP A 89 2.64 -6.32 -7.59
C ASP A 89 1.62 -7.43 -7.86
N SER A 90 1.90 -8.31 -8.83
CA SER A 90 0.97 -9.35 -9.27
C SER A 90 0.57 -10.30 -8.15
N MET A 91 1.51 -10.68 -7.30
CA MET A 91 1.27 -11.59 -6.19
C MET A 91 0.43 -10.92 -5.09
N VAL A 92 0.69 -9.64 -4.79
CA VAL A 92 -0.12 -8.85 -3.84
C VAL A 92 -1.53 -8.65 -4.37
N ASN A 93 -1.69 -8.43 -5.68
CA ASN A 93 -2.99 -8.29 -6.30
C ASN A 93 -3.80 -9.59 -6.30
N HIS A 94 -3.15 -10.73 -6.55
CA HIS A 94 -3.84 -12.01 -6.69
C HIS A 94 -4.16 -12.70 -5.38
N TYR A 95 -3.36 -12.52 -4.33
CA TYR A 95 -3.47 -13.31 -3.12
C TYR A 95 -3.65 -12.45 -1.87
N SER A 96 -4.41 -12.99 -0.92
CA SER A 96 -4.44 -12.48 0.46
C SER A 96 -3.18 -12.94 1.22
N VAL A 97 -2.94 -12.38 2.41
CA VAL A 97 -1.86 -12.83 3.30
C VAL A 97 -1.97 -14.32 3.66
N ALA A 98 -3.18 -14.86 3.72
CA ALA A 98 -3.39 -16.30 3.93
C ALA A 98 -3.15 -17.14 2.66
N LYS A 99 -2.51 -16.57 1.63
CA LYS A 99 -2.22 -17.20 0.33
C LYS A 99 -3.47 -17.71 -0.40
N LYS A 100 -4.65 -17.15 -0.07
CA LYS A 100 -5.91 -17.45 -0.76
C LYS A 100 -6.06 -16.52 -1.95
N ARG A 101 -6.36 -17.09 -3.13
CA ARG A 101 -6.60 -16.32 -4.35
C ARG A 101 -7.81 -15.41 -4.18
N ARG A 102 -7.68 -14.15 -4.60
CA ARG A 102 -8.78 -13.18 -4.62
C ARG A 102 -9.78 -13.53 -5.72
N ARG A 103 -10.99 -13.03 -5.60
CA ARG A 103 -12.09 -13.33 -6.55
C ARG A 103 -12.19 -12.31 -7.66
N SER A 104 -11.60 -11.13 -7.52
CA SER A 104 -11.66 -10.02 -8.46
C SER A 104 -10.30 -9.35 -8.61
N ASP A 105 -10.04 -8.81 -9.79
CA ASP A 105 -8.91 -7.95 -10.13
C ASP A 105 -9.46 -6.62 -10.66
N PHE A 106 -9.42 -5.57 -9.85
CA PHE A 106 -9.97 -4.26 -10.23
C PHE A 106 -9.27 -3.60 -11.42
N PHE A 107 -8.07 -4.07 -11.77
CA PHE A 107 -7.29 -3.58 -12.90
C PHE A 107 -7.53 -4.38 -14.19
N SER A 108 -8.50 -5.29 -14.19
CA SER A 108 -8.87 -6.11 -15.33
C SER A 108 -10.28 -5.80 -15.82
N PRO A 109 -10.62 -6.04 -17.10
CA PRO A 109 -11.94 -5.81 -17.64
C PRO A 109 -13.04 -6.51 -16.83
N GLY A 110 -14.08 -5.75 -16.44
CA GLY A 110 -15.18 -6.23 -15.61
C GLY A 110 -14.75 -6.76 -14.24
N GLY A 111 -13.55 -6.45 -13.78
CA GLY A 111 -13.00 -6.97 -12.51
C GLY A 111 -12.61 -8.46 -12.57
N LYS A 112 -12.45 -9.04 -13.78
CA LYS A 112 -12.22 -10.48 -13.99
C LYS A 112 -10.83 -10.90 -13.51
N MET A 113 -10.80 -11.87 -12.59
CA MET A 113 -9.56 -12.47 -12.11
C MET A 113 -8.98 -13.48 -13.13
N GLY A 114 -7.63 -13.49 -13.26
CA GLY A 114 -6.87 -14.51 -13.99
C GLY A 114 -6.42 -14.12 -15.39
N LEU A 115 -6.63 -12.87 -15.82
CA LEU A 115 -6.07 -12.34 -17.06
C LEU A 115 -4.57 -12.04 -16.90
N ARG A 116 -4.14 -11.57 -15.74
CA ARG A 116 -2.73 -11.37 -15.37
C ARG A 116 -2.14 -12.69 -14.84
N PRO A 117 -0.90 -13.07 -15.20
CA PRO A 117 -0.21 -14.21 -14.57
C PRO A 117 0.34 -13.87 -13.18
N ASP A 118 0.62 -14.88 -12.39
CA ASP A 118 1.46 -14.76 -11.20
C ASP A 118 2.89 -14.41 -11.62
N TYR A 119 3.61 -13.58 -10.85
CA TYR A 119 4.95 -13.08 -11.22
C TYR A 119 4.97 -12.49 -12.64
N ALA A 120 4.06 -11.57 -12.92
CA ALA A 120 3.74 -11.08 -14.26
C ALA A 120 4.97 -10.60 -15.03
N VAL A 121 5.87 -9.87 -14.38
CA VAL A 121 7.12 -9.38 -15.02
C VAL A 121 7.97 -10.55 -15.54
N ILE A 122 8.13 -11.61 -14.75
CA ILE A 122 8.90 -12.79 -15.17
C ILE A 122 8.22 -13.51 -16.32
N VAL A 123 6.91 -13.76 -16.19
CA VAL A 123 6.17 -14.53 -17.19
C VAL A 123 6.12 -13.81 -18.53
N TYR A 124 5.80 -12.52 -18.54
CA TYR A 124 5.74 -11.74 -19.79
C TYR A 124 7.11 -11.58 -20.45
N SER A 125 8.16 -11.30 -19.67
CA SER A 125 9.51 -11.18 -20.23
C SER A 125 10.00 -12.49 -20.84
N ASN A 126 9.75 -13.62 -20.19
CA ASN A 126 10.07 -14.95 -20.74
C ASN A 126 9.23 -15.27 -21.99
N LEU A 127 7.98 -14.83 -22.05
CA LEU A 127 7.12 -15.00 -23.24
C LEU A 127 7.70 -14.20 -24.43
N ILE A 128 8.07 -12.94 -24.21
CA ILE A 128 8.72 -12.09 -25.21
C ILE A 128 10.03 -12.73 -25.66
N ARG A 129 10.89 -13.15 -24.73
CA ARG A 129 12.21 -13.71 -25.06
C ARG A 129 12.16 -15.02 -25.86
N ARG A 130 11.08 -15.79 -25.74
CA ARG A 130 10.86 -16.99 -26.56
C ARG A 130 10.63 -16.64 -28.02
N THR A 131 9.93 -15.54 -28.29
CA THR A 131 9.58 -15.08 -29.65
C THR A 131 10.66 -14.17 -30.20
N PHE A 132 11.04 -13.13 -29.46
CA PHE A 132 12.01 -12.11 -29.87
C PHE A 132 13.33 -12.31 -29.12
N LYS A 133 14.27 -13.03 -29.76
CA LYS A 133 15.50 -13.52 -29.09
C LYS A 133 16.47 -12.40 -28.70
N LYS A 134 16.53 -11.32 -29.49
CA LYS A 134 17.58 -10.30 -29.37
C LYS A 134 17.03 -8.91 -29.00
N THR A 135 15.74 -8.68 -29.15
CA THR A 135 15.12 -7.39 -28.87
C THR A 135 15.26 -7.04 -27.39
N PRO A 136 15.70 -5.82 -27.05
CA PRO A 136 15.85 -5.40 -25.66
C PRO A 136 14.55 -5.52 -24.86
N ILE A 137 14.68 -5.97 -23.62
CA ILE A 137 13.57 -6.05 -22.66
C ILE A 137 13.91 -5.22 -21.43
N ILE A 138 13.19 -4.13 -21.25
CA ILE A 138 13.31 -3.21 -20.11
C ILE A 138 12.13 -3.50 -19.16
N ILE A 139 12.42 -3.92 -17.96
CA ILE A 139 11.38 -4.19 -16.95
C ILE A 139 11.31 -3.05 -15.94
N GLY A 140 10.10 -2.77 -15.43
CA GLY A 140 9.90 -1.67 -14.49
C GLY A 140 8.65 -1.83 -13.63
N GLY A 141 8.22 -0.73 -13.02
CA GLY A 141 7.09 -0.70 -12.09
C GLY A 141 7.41 -1.28 -10.72
N ILE A 142 6.39 -1.38 -9.86
CA ILE A 142 6.58 -1.75 -8.45
C ILE A 142 7.10 -3.19 -8.28
N GLU A 143 6.63 -4.14 -9.07
CA GLU A 143 7.05 -5.55 -8.96
C GLU A 143 8.53 -5.72 -9.25
N ALA A 144 9.04 -5.11 -10.32
CA ALA A 144 10.46 -5.13 -10.65
C ALA A 144 11.30 -4.34 -9.64
N SER A 145 10.82 -3.16 -9.21
CA SER A 145 11.52 -2.34 -8.21
C SER A 145 11.75 -3.06 -6.90
N LEU A 146 10.76 -3.82 -6.42
CA LEU A 146 10.85 -4.53 -5.14
C LEU A 146 11.65 -5.84 -5.21
N ARG A 147 11.93 -6.35 -6.41
CA ARG A 147 12.66 -7.60 -6.66
C ARG A 147 13.98 -7.40 -7.42
N ARG A 148 14.47 -6.16 -7.47
CA ARG A 148 15.65 -5.79 -8.27
C ARG A 148 16.98 -6.41 -7.81
N LEU A 149 17.09 -6.76 -6.53
CA LEU A 149 18.19 -7.53 -5.95
C LEU A 149 17.63 -8.80 -5.29
N ALA A 150 18.48 -9.61 -4.69
CA ALA A 150 18.05 -10.80 -3.96
C ALA A 150 17.09 -10.44 -2.83
N HIS A 151 15.99 -11.17 -2.74
CA HIS A 151 14.89 -10.87 -1.85
C HIS A 151 14.22 -12.14 -1.31
N TYR A 152 13.57 -12.01 -0.16
CA TYR A 152 12.68 -13.06 0.33
C TYR A 152 11.31 -12.97 -0.36
N ASP A 153 10.89 -14.09 -0.94
CA ASP A 153 9.56 -14.25 -1.54
C ASP A 153 8.61 -14.98 -0.59
N TYR A 154 7.59 -14.27 -0.14
CA TYR A 154 6.63 -14.78 0.84
C TYR A 154 5.81 -15.98 0.35
N TRP A 155 5.45 -15.99 -0.94
CA TRP A 155 4.55 -17.03 -1.50
C TRP A 155 5.25 -18.36 -1.64
N SER A 156 6.49 -18.37 -2.09
CA SER A 156 7.32 -19.59 -2.18
C SER A 156 8.07 -19.90 -0.87
N ASP A 157 8.08 -18.98 0.10
CA ASP A 157 8.84 -19.05 1.36
C ASP A 157 10.35 -19.32 1.13
N LYS A 158 10.92 -18.66 0.13
CA LYS A 158 12.31 -18.84 -0.29
C LYS A 158 13.00 -17.52 -0.60
N MET A 159 14.32 -17.54 -0.48
CA MET A 159 15.17 -16.51 -1.10
C MET A 159 15.10 -16.66 -2.62
N LYS A 160 14.95 -15.54 -3.32
CA LYS A 160 14.94 -15.44 -4.78
C LYS A 160 16.07 -14.54 -5.25
N ARG A 161 16.57 -14.85 -6.44
CA ARG A 161 17.55 -14.01 -7.15
C ARG A 161 16.92 -12.69 -7.55
N SER A 162 17.72 -11.77 -8.08
CA SER A 162 17.22 -10.60 -8.78
C SER A 162 16.23 -11.00 -9.87
N VAL A 163 15.11 -10.25 -9.97
CA VAL A 163 14.13 -10.46 -11.04
C VAL A 163 14.71 -10.25 -12.42
N LEU A 164 15.81 -9.49 -12.54
CA LEU A 164 16.54 -9.30 -13.79
C LEU A 164 17.05 -10.64 -14.37
N LEU A 165 17.50 -11.54 -13.50
CA LEU A 165 17.99 -12.87 -13.91
C LEU A 165 16.83 -13.82 -14.20
N ASP A 166 15.83 -13.86 -13.32
CA ASP A 166 14.71 -14.80 -13.45
C ASP A 166 13.78 -14.46 -14.61
N SER A 167 13.70 -13.17 -15.01
CA SER A 167 12.88 -12.72 -16.16
C SER A 167 13.59 -12.84 -17.50
N GLY A 168 14.92 -12.99 -17.55
CA GLY A 168 15.69 -12.91 -18.77
C GLY A 168 15.69 -11.52 -19.43
N ALA A 169 15.28 -10.48 -18.71
CA ALA A 169 15.34 -9.09 -19.18
C ALA A 169 16.79 -8.56 -19.24
N ASP A 170 16.97 -7.43 -19.92
CA ASP A 170 18.30 -6.85 -20.10
C ASP A 170 18.61 -5.79 -19.05
N ILE A 171 17.62 -4.97 -18.67
CA ILE A 171 17.77 -3.88 -17.70
C ILE A 171 16.50 -3.68 -16.90
N ILE A 172 16.61 -3.22 -15.64
CA ILE A 172 15.49 -2.76 -14.83
C ILE A 172 15.55 -1.23 -14.74
N SER A 173 14.45 -0.55 -15.05
CA SER A 173 14.20 0.82 -14.61
C SER A 173 13.38 0.79 -13.32
N TYR A 174 14.02 1.07 -12.17
CA TYR A 174 13.37 0.98 -10.88
C TYR A 174 13.00 2.35 -10.30
N GLY A 175 12.02 2.34 -9.41
CA GLY A 175 11.52 3.57 -8.80
C GLY A 175 10.55 4.30 -9.72
N MET A 176 10.62 5.63 -9.69
CA MET A 176 9.85 6.50 -10.57
C MET A 176 10.68 6.68 -11.84
N GLY A 177 10.19 6.09 -12.94
CA GLY A 177 11.00 5.84 -14.14
C GLY A 177 11.00 6.95 -15.19
N GLU A 178 10.40 8.11 -14.93
CA GLU A 178 10.17 9.15 -15.93
C GLU A 178 11.45 9.62 -16.64
N ARG A 179 12.50 9.92 -15.88
CA ARG A 179 13.78 10.33 -16.45
C ARG A 179 14.56 9.15 -17.01
N SER A 180 14.68 8.07 -16.24
CA SER A 180 15.49 6.92 -16.66
C SER A 180 14.97 6.26 -17.93
N ILE A 181 13.65 6.26 -18.18
CA ILE A 181 13.11 5.67 -19.41
C ILE A 181 13.45 6.53 -20.65
N VAL A 182 13.48 7.85 -20.53
CA VAL A 182 13.89 8.75 -21.60
C VAL A 182 15.38 8.58 -21.86
N GLU A 183 16.23 8.55 -20.82
CA GLU A 183 17.67 8.32 -20.97
C GLU A 183 17.97 6.98 -21.64
N ILE A 184 17.25 5.90 -21.28
CA ILE A 184 17.36 4.57 -21.92
C ILE A 184 16.95 4.66 -23.40
N ALA A 185 15.80 5.29 -23.67
CA ALA A 185 15.27 5.40 -25.04
C ALA A 185 16.20 6.19 -25.97
N GLU A 186 16.73 7.32 -25.50
CA GLU A 186 17.70 8.15 -26.22
C GLU A 186 19.00 7.38 -26.51
N ALA A 187 19.51 6.65 -25.53
CA ALA A 187 20.72 5.86 -25.70
C ALA A 187 20.52 4.73 -26.73
N LEU A 188 19.40 3.99 -26.66
CA LEU A 188 19.06 2.96 -27.64
C LEU A 188 18.85 3.56 -29.05
N ARG A 189 18.18 4.71 -29.17
CA ARG A 189 17.99 5.42 -30.43
C ARG A 189 19.34 5.86 -31.05
N SER A 190 20.31 6.19 -30.20
CA SER A 190 21.65 6.53 -30.59
C SER A 190 22.53 5.33 -30.99
N GLY A 191 21.98 4.10 -30.90
CA GLY A 191 22.66 2.86 -31.29
C GLY A 191 23.52 2.25 -30.18
N ILE A 192 23.44 2.73 -28.93
CA ILE A 192 24.15 2.14 -27.81
C ILE A 192 23.47 0.80 -27.46
N PRO A 193 24.18 -0.34 -27.44
CA PRO A 193 23.61 -1.62 -27.05
C PRO A 193 23.09 -1.59 -25.62
N VAL A 194 21.95 -2.26 -25.35
CA VAL A 194 21.33 -2.28 -24.01
C VAL A 194 22.28 -2.80 -22.91
N GLN A 195 23.22 -3.66 -23.25
CA GLN A 195 24.22 -4.20 -22.34
C GLN A 195 25.26 -3.16 -21.88
N GLU A 196 25.41 -2.07 -22.63
CA GLU A 196 26.33 -0.96 -22.36
C GLU A 196 25.67 0.18 -21.57
N LEU A 197 24.36 0.11 -21.32
CA LEU A 197 23.60 1.11 -20.55
C LEU A 197 23.87 0.96 -19.02
N THR A 198 25.14 1.05 -18.65
CA THR A 198 25.61 0.85 -17.26
C THR A 198 25.65 2.14 -16.44
N PHE A 199 25.47 3.30 -17.07
CA PHE A 199 25.70 4.64 -16.49
C PHE A 199 24.40 5.36 -16.09
N ILE A 200 23.23 4.82 -16.43
CA ILE A 200 21.93 5.49 -16.21
C ILE A 200 21.49 5.29 -14.75
N ARG A 201 21.18 6.39 -14.06
CA ARG A 201 20.64 6.34 -12.70
C ARG A 201 19.24 5.73 -12.69
N GLY A 202 18.87 5.08 -11.56
CA GLY A 202 17.58 4.40 -11.43
C GLY A 202 17.47 3.11 -12.22
N THR A 203 18.62 2.51 -12.60
CA THR A 203 18.66 1.25 -13.33
C THR A 203 19.37 0.13 -12.57
N VAL A 204 19.08 -1.12 -12.96
CA VAL A 204 19.82 -2.30 -12.55
C VAL A 204 20.18 -3.09 -13.81
N TYR A 205 21.44 -3.44 -13.94
CA TYR A 205 21.98 -4.19 -15.07
C TYR A 205 22.80 -5.40 -14.61
N LYS A 206 23.15 -6.27 -15.54
CA LYS A 206 24.00 -7.44 -15.29
C LYS A 206 25.29 -7.33 -16.06
N THR A 207 26.40 -7.79 -15.48
CA THR A 207 27.73 -7.73 -16.07
C THR A 207 28.61 -8.88 -15.59
N HIS A 208 29.62 -9.25 -16.38
CA HIS A 208 30.66 -10.20 -15.98
C HIS A 208 31.85 -9.54 -15.25
N ILE A 209 31.94 -8.21 -15.32
CA ILE A 209 33.01 -7.44 -14.68
C ILE A 209 32.37 -6.53 -13.64
N ALA A 210 32.68 -6.79 -12.36
CA ALA A 210 32.20 -5.94 -11.29
C ALA A 210 32.79 -4.54 -11.38
N PRO A 211 31.97 -3.46 -11.33
CA PRO A 211 32.53 -2.13 -11.14
C PRO A 211 33.21 -2.03 -9.76
N ASP A 212 34.21 -1.19 -9.66
CA ASP A 212 34.95 -0.90 -8.43
C ASP A 212 35.12 0.60 -8.25
N GLY A 213 35.41 1.04 -7.03
CA GLY A 213 35.61 2.45 -6.70
C GLY A 213 35.01 2.85 -5.35
N ASP A 214 35.29 4.08 -4.93
CA ASP A 214 34.85 4.61 -3.62
C ASP A 214 33.32 4.70 -3.48
N ASP A 215 32.62 4.89 -4.58
CA ASP A 215 31.15 4.97 -4.63
C ASP A 215 30.47 3.63 -4.94
N VAL A 216 31.22 2.53 -4.87
CA VAL A 216 30.72 1.16 -5.05
C VAL A 216 30.66 0.45 -3.71
N LEU A 217 29.61 -0.34 -3.51
CA LEU A 217 29.41 -1.18 -2.34
C LEU A 217 29.14 -2.63 -2.78
N HIS A 218 30.09 -3.52 -2.50
CA HIS A 218 29.92 -4.93 -2.74
C HIS A 218 29.07 -5.58 -1.64
N LEU A 219 27.97 -6.21 -2.06
CA LEU A 219 27.10 -7.00 -1.18
C LEU A 219 27.61 -8.44 -1.09
N PRO A 220 27.23 -9.20 -0.06
CA PRO A 220 27.48 -10.65 -0.04
C PRO A 220 26.81 -11.33 -1.24
N GLY A 221 27.46 -12.33 -1.84
CA GLY A 221 26.90 -13.09 -2.96
C GLY A 221 25.63 -13.86 -2.62
N PHE A 222 24.83 -14.12 -3.64
CA PHE A 222 23.55 -14.82 -3.50
C PHE A 222 23.68 -16.21 -2.86
N ASP A 223 24.74 -16.95 -3.19
CA ASP A 223 25.10 -18.22 -2.59
C ASP A 223 25.15 -18.17 -1.06
N LYS A 224 25.72 -17.09 -0.50
CA LYS A 224 25.87 -16.87 0.94
C LYS A 224 24.58 -16.38 1.59
N ILE A 225 23.91 -15.40 0.98
CA ILE A 225 22.68 -14.82 1.57
C ILE A 225 21.48 -15.77 1.50
N SER A 226 21.46 -16.69 0.54
CA SER A 226 20.40 -17.70 0.42
C SER A 226 20.42 -18.73 1.57
N THR A 227 21.57 -18.94 2.19
CA THR A 227 21.79 -19.90 3.28
C THR A 227 21.93 -19.26 4.66
N SER A 228 22.22 -17.94 4.74
CA SER A 228 22.43 -17.22 5.99
C SER A 228 21.47 -16.06 6.18
N LYS A 229 20.52 -16.21 7.11
CA LYS A 229 19.57 -15.15 7.50
C LYS A 229 20.25 -13.89 8.01
N GLU A 230 21.38 -14.04 8.70
CA GLU A 230 22.15 -12.90 9.22
C GLU A 230 22.80 -12.12 8.08
N LEU A 231 23.43 -12.79 7.12
CA LEU A 231 24.04 -12.15 5.96
C LEU A 231 22.97 -11.47 5.08
N TYR A 232 21.81 -12.11 4.93
CA TYR A 232 20.69 -11.47 4.23
C TYR A 232 20.22 -10.20 4.95
N ALA A 233 20.07 -10.23 6.28
CA ALA A 233 19.68 -9.04 7.03
C ALA A 233 20.69 -7.88 6.85
N LYS A 234 21.99 -8.16 6.86
CA LYS A 234 23.04 -7.17 6.60
C LYS A 234 23.02 -6.66 5.16
N SER A 235 22.87 -7.55 4.17
CA SER A 235 22.74 -7.18 2.76
C SER A 235 21.52 -6.30 2.54
N PHE A 236 20.35 -6.69 3.05
CA PHE A 236 19.12 -5.90 2.96
C PHE A 236 19.27 -4.52 3.60
N TYR A 237 19.93 -4.43 4.76
CA TYR A 237 20.12 -3.13 5.42
C TYR A 237 21.02 -2.20 4.58
N ASN A 238 22.03 -2.74 3.93
CA ASN A 238 22.84 -1.97 2.97
C ASN A 238 21.99 -1.47 1.78
N GLN A 239 21.07 -2.29 1.26
CA GLN A 239 20.14 -1.86 0.22
C GLN A 239 19.24 -0.72 0.74
N TYR A 240 18.71 -0.83 1.96
CA TYR A 240 17.87 0.20 2.59
C TYR A 240 18.60 1.53 2.78
N LEU A 241 19.88 1.51 3.19
CA LEU A 241 20.71 2.70 3.37
C LEU A 241 21.06 3.40 2.06
N ASN A 242 20.87 2.72 0.91
CA ASN A 242 21.17 3.24 -0.42
C ASN A 242 19.90 3.47 -1.26
N THR A 243 18.82 3.93 -0.63
CA THR A 243 17.56 4.35 -1.28
C THR A 243 17.46 5.85 -1.52
N ASP A 244 18.42 6.64 -1.04
CA ASP A 244 18.44 8.10 -1.20
C ASP A 244 19.24 8.53 -2.42
N PRO A 245 18.67 9.31 -3.36
CA PRO A 245 19.33 9.67 -4.61
C PRO A 245 20.62 10.51 -4.44
N PHE A 246 20.76 11.25 -3.33
CA PHE A 246 21.93 12.11 -3.10
C PHE A 246 23.13 11.35 -2.54
N THR A 247 22.89 10.28 -1.77
CA THR A 247 23.94 9.62 -0.98
C THR A 247 24.07 8.12 -1.23
N ALA A 248 23.26 7.57 -2.14
CA ALA A 248 23.34 6.16 -2.49
C ALA A 248 24.63 5.86 -3.25
N LYS A 249 25.19 4.70 -2.95
CA LYS A 249 26.26 4.08 -3.69
C LYS A 249 25.72 3.12 -4.75
N THR A 250 26.52 2.81 -5.75
CA THR A 250 26.29 1.68 -6.64
C THR A 250 26.43 0.38 -5.83
N LEU A 251 25.43 -0.51 -5.93
CA LEU A 251 25.42 -1.78 -5.23
C LEU A 251 25.75 -2.91 -6.19
N VAL A 252 26.71 -3.77 -5.81
CA VAL A 252 27.13 -4.93 -6.62
C VAL A 252 26.80 -6.19 -5.86
N GLU A 253 25.92 -7.01 -6.41
CA GLU A 253 25.51 -8.31 -5.84
C GLU A 253 26.05 -9.46 -6.70
N PRO A 254 27.01 -10.27 -6.19
CA PRO A 254 27.58 -11.40 -6.92
C PRO A 254 26.60 -12.56 -7.04
N TYR A 255 26.62 -13.22 -8.20
CA TYR A 255 25.95 -14.48 -8.51
C TYR A 255 26.98 -15.49 -9.03
N PRO A 256 27.73 -16.14 -8.12
CA PRO A 256 28.86 -17.00 -8.51
C PRO A 256 28.48 -18.16 -9.43
N ASP A 257 27.30 -18.78 -9.20
CA ASP A 257 26.81 -19.90 -10.03
C ASP A 257 26.52 -19.49 -11.48
N ASP A 258 26.14 -18.23 -11.68
CA ASP A 258 25.87 -17.65 -13.01
C ASP A 258 27.10 -16.94 -13.60
N HIS A 259 28.22 -16.88 -12.87
CA HIS A 259 29.47 -16.18 -13.25
C HIS A 259 29.24 -14.70 -13.62
N LEU A 260 28.33 -14.00 -12.91
CA LEU A 260 27.98 -12.61 -13.18
C LEU A 260 27.66 -11.82 -11.89
N PHE A 261 27.52 -10.52 -12.07
CA PHE A 261 27.12 -9.55 -11.07
C PHE A 261 25.84 -8.86 -11.51
N VAL A 262 24.94 -8.61 -10.55
CA VAL A 262 23.83 -7.68 -10.71
C VAL A 262 24.24 -6.37 -10.05
N VAL A 263 24.19 -5.30 -10.81
CA VAL A 263 24.62 -3.96 -10.39
C VAL A 263 23.45 -3.02 -10.35
N GLN A 264 23.20 -2.43 -9.19
CA GLN A 264 22.18 -1.38 -9.01
C GLN A 264 22.86 -0.02 -8.99
N ASN A 265 22.56 0.82 -9.96
CA ASN A 265 22.95 2.22 -9.95
C ASN A 265 22.19 3.00 -8.85
N PRO A 266 22.72 4.16 -8.38
CA PRO A 266 21.97 5.02 -7.48
C PRO A 266 20.57 5.37 -8.01
N PRO A 267 19.57 5.62 -7.14
CA PRO A 267 18.23 6.03 -7.57
C PRO A 267 18.29 7.30 -8.45
N GLN A 268 17.32 7.44 -9.34
CA GLN A 268 17.16 8.68 -10.11
C GLN A 268 16.84 9.86 -9.18
N MET A 269 17.26 11.05 -9.57
CA MET A 269 16.98 12.26 -8.80
C MET A 269 15.47 12.55 -8.77
N PRO A 270 14.94 13.12 -7.67
CA PRO A 270 13.53 13.50 -7.60
C PRO A 270 13.18 14.49 -8.74
N LEU A 271 11.99 14.37 -9.30
CA LEU A 271 11.47 15.34 -10.24
C LEU A 271 11.28 16.69 -9.55
N SER A 272 11.56 17.78 -10.26
CA SER A 272 11.17 19.12 -9.84
C SER A 272 9.64 19.30 -9.91
N THR A 273 9.13 20.39 -9.36
CA THR A 273 7.70 20.73 -9.50
C THR A 273 7.31 20.91 -10.95
N GLU A 274 8.15 21.54 -11.74
CA GLU A 274 7.97 21.77 -13.16
C GLU A 274 7.88 20.46 -13.95
N GLU A 275 8.84 19.56 -13.78
CA GLU A 275 8.81 18.23 -14.40
C GLU A 275 7.61 17.37 -13.97
N MET A 276 7.18 17.52 -12.72
CA MET A 276 5.94 16.90 -12.24
C MET A 276 4.74 17.48 -12.99
N ASP A 277 4.66 18.80 -13.12
CA ASP A 277 3.57 19.47 -13.81
C ASP A 277 3.51 19.09 -15.29
N ASP A 278 4.65 19.07 -15.97
CA ASP A 278 4.77 18.62 -17.37
C ASP A 278 4.29 17.18 -17.53
N THR A 279 4.70 16.28 -16.63
CA THR A 279 4.25 14.88 -16.64
C THR A 279 2.72 14.77 -16.54
N TYR A 280 2.09 15.56 -15.68
CA TYR A 280 0.64 15.51 -15.49
C TYR A 280 -0.16 16.34 -16.52
N ALA A 281 0.51 17.21 -17.27
CA ALA A 281 -0.07 17.98 -18.37
C ALA A 281 -0.19 17.20 -19.68
N LEU A 282 0.49 16.05 -19.81
CA LEU A 282 0.45 15.21 -21.00
C LEU A 282 -1.00 14.85 -21.42
N PRO A 283 -1.24 14.54 -22.70
CA PRO A 283 -2.58 14.41 -23.25
C PRO A 283 -3.26 13.10 -22.89
N TYR A 284 -3.43 12.84 -21.59
CA TYR A 284 -4.18 11.67 -21.13
C TYR A 284 -5.67 11.80 -21.45
N THR A 285 -6.27 10.69 -21.90
CA THR A 285 -7.72 10.61 -22.11
C THR A 285 -8.51 10.56 -20.78
N ARG A 286 -7.84 10.22 -19.68
CA ARG A 286 -8.36 10.09 -18.31
C ARG A 286 -9.42 9.01 -18.16
N THR A 287 -9.43 8.05 -19.06
CA THR A 287 -10.34 6.90 -19.03
C THR A 287 -9.64 5.63 -19.54
N TYR A 288 -10.33 4.51 -19.54
CA TYR A 288 -9.86 3.26 -20.11
C TYR A 288 -10.15 3.19 -21.62
N HIS A 289 -9.39 2.34 -22.32
CA HIS A 289 -9.56 2.13 -23.75
C HIS A 289 -10.97 1.64 -24.09
N PRO A 290 -11.62 2.16 -25.17
CA PRO A 290 -13.03 1.84 -25.52
C PRO A 290 -13.35 0.36 -25.65
N ASP A 291 -12.39 -0.46 -26.06
CA ASP A 291 -12.57 -1.92 -26.20
C ASP A 291 -13.01 -2.61 -24.89
N TYR A 292 -12.81 -1.99 -23.74
CA TYR A 292 -13.23 -2.56 -22.46
C TYR A 292 -14.68 -2.23 -22.08
N GLU A 293 -15.35 -1.34 -22.80
CA GLU A 293 -16.74 -0.95 -22.48
C GLU A 293 -17.68 -2.16 -22.51
N ALA A 294 -17.62 -2.94 -23.61
CA ALA A 294 -18.42 -4.15 -23.78
C ALA A 294 -18.06 -5.25 -22.77
N LEU A 295 -16.89 -5.18 -22.14
CA LEU A 295 -16.40 -6.13 -21.15
C LEU A 295 -16.71 -5.71 -19.70
N GLY A 296 -17.45 -4.61 -19.50
CA GLY A 296 -17.84 -4.07 -18.19
C GLY A 296 -16.89 -3.03 -17.63
N GLY A 297 -16.05 -2.41 -18.48
CA GLY A 297 -15.11 -1.35 -18.12
C GLY A 297 -13.98 -1.83 -17.20
N ILE A 298 -13.24 -0.87 -16.65
CA ILE A 298 -12.14 -1.14 -15.70
C ILE A 298 -12.49 -0.53 -14.33
N PRO A 299 -12.80 -1.36 -13.31
CA PRO A 299 -13.27 -0.85 -12.03
C PRO A 299 -12.30 0.12 -11.32
N ALA A 300 -11.00 -0.02 -11.54
CA ALA A 300 -9.98 0.83 -10.92
C ALA A 300 -10.11 2.32 -11.29
N ILE A 301 -10.82 2.68 -12.39
CA ILE A 301 -11.03 4.07 -12.78
C ILE A 301 -11.87 4.85 -11.77
N GLU A 302 -12.81 4.17 -11.10
CA GLU A 302 -13.74 4.78 -10.14
C GLU A 302 -13.01 5.49 -8.98
N GLU A 303 -11.85 4.97 -8.59
CA GLU A 303 -11.06 5.54 -7.48
C GLU A 303 -10.28 6.80 -7.88
N VAL A 304 -9.96 6.94 -9.18
CA VAL A 304 -9.04 7.98 -9.65
C VAL A 304 -9.68 9.03 -10.56
N LYS A 305 -10.78 8.72 -11.25
CA LYS A 305 -11.40 9.58 -12.28
C LYS A 305 -11.59 11.02 -11.81
N PHE A 306 -12.03 11.23 -10.57
CA PHE A 306 -12.25 12.53 -9.96
C PHE A 306 -11.37 12.77 -8.74
N SER A 307 -10.12 12.29 -8.79
CA SER A 307 -9.11 12.45 -7.74
C SER A 307 -7.85 13.10 -8.28
N LEU A 308 -7.19 13.92 -7.46
CA LEU A 308 -5.96 14.64 -7.80
C LEU A 308 -4.77 14.04 -7.04
N ALA A 309 -3.80 13.55 -7.77
CA ALA A 309 -2.50 13.18 -7.19
C ALA A 309 -1.65 14.46 -7.03
N SER A 310 -1.55 14.96 -5.82
CA SER A 310 -0.87 16.23 -5.54
C SER A 310 0.62 16.12 -5.29
N CYS A 311 1.08 14.93 -4.89
CA CYS A 311 2.49 14.68 -4.56
C CYS A 311 2.85 13.20 -4.69
N ARG A 312 4.15 12.92 -4.72
CA ARG A 312 4.77 11.60 -4.65
C ARG A 312 5.85 11.57 -3.57
N GLY A 313 6.29 10.37 -3.17
CA GLY A 313 7.24 10.18 -2.10
C GLY A 313 6.61 10.22 -0.70
N CYS A 314 7.33 9.71 0.31
CA CYS A 314 6.84 9.69 1.69
C CYS A 314 7.98 9.63 2.69
N PHE A 315 8.21 10.70 3.46
CA PHE A 315 9.25 10.70 4.51
C PHE A 315 8.85 9.97 5.80
N GLY A 316 7.64 9.41 5.85
CA GLY A 316 7.18 8.59 6.96
C GLY A 316 8.02 7.33 7.18
N ALA A 317 8.55 6.74 6.12
CA ALA A 317 9.48 5.60 6.13
C ALA A 317 9.06 4.45 7.06
N CYS A 318 7.77 4.12 7.11
CA CYS A 318 7.27 2.99 7.90
C CYS A 318 7.93 1.68 7.47
N SER A 319 8.32 0.84 8.44
CA SER A 319 9.13 -0.36 8.19
C SER A 319 8.48 -1.39 7.26
N PHE A 320 7.16 -1.40 7.17
CA PHE A 320 6.38 -2.34 6.34
C PHE A 320 6.01 -1.79 4.95
N CYS A 321 6.31 -0.50 4.67
CA CYS A 321 5.80 0.18 3.48
C CYS A 321 6.81 0.11 2.34
N ALA A 322 6.37 -0.37 1.18
CA ALA A 322 7.17 -0.47 -0.03
C ALA A 322 7.49 0.87 -0.71
N LEU A 323 6.75 1.94 -0.36
CA LEU A 323 6.93 3.27 -0.98
C LEU A 323 8.34 3.83 -0.81
N THR A 324 9.01 3.53 0.30
CA THR A 324 10.41 3.93 0.51
C THR A 324 11.34 3.41 -0.59
N PHE A 325 11.12 2.19 -1.06
CA PHE A 325 11.93 1.55 -2.11
C PHE A 325 11.50 1.90 -3.53
N HIS A 326 10.24 2.32 -3.72
CA HIS A 326 9.69 2.62 -5.03
C HIS A 326 9.61 4.12 -5.32
N GLN A 327 9.02 4.92 -4.44
CA GLN A 327 8.88 6.37 -4.65
C GLN A 327 9.93 7.21 -3.91
N GLY A 328 10.64 6.61 -2.96
CA GLY A 328 11.61 7.31 -2.14
C GLY A 328 11.01 8.11 -0.98
N ARG A 329 11.88 8.82 -0.27
CA ARG A 329 11.55 9.55 0.96
C ARG A 329 11.49 11.08 0.78
N ILE A 330 11.78 11.58 -0.40
CA ILE A 330 11.71 13.01 -0.75
C ILE A 330 10.37 13.29 -1.40
N ILE A 331 9.69 14.32 -0.93
CA ILE A 331 8.40 14.73 -1.49
C ILE A 331 8.63 15.49 -2.78
N GLN A 332 7.90 15.10 -3.82
CA GLN A 332 7.82 15.73 -5.13
C GLN A 332 6.38 16.21 -5.32
N SER A 333 6.16 17.51 -5.37
CA SER A 333 4.83 18.10 -5.41
C SER A 333 4.57 18.82 -6.72
N ARG A 334 3.33 18.74 -7.16
CA ARG A 334 2.80 19.55 -8.26
C ARG A 334 2.48 20.96 -7.80
N SER A 335 2.53 21.92 -8.72
CA SER A 335 2.08 23.30 -8.46
C SER A 335 0.57 23.37 -8.24
N HIS A 336 0.12 24.47 -7.67
CA HIS A 336 -1.32 24.74 -7.57
C HIS A 336 -1.95 24.90 -8.95
N GLU A 337 -1.24 25.54 -9.87
CA GLU A 337 -1.67 25.81 -11.23
C GLU A 337 -1.98 24.51 -11.97
N SER A 338 -1.06 23.56 -11.95
CA SER A 338 -1.22 22.23 -12.55
C SER A 338 -2.44 21.49 -11.99
N LEU A 339 -2.62 21.52 -10.67
CA LEU A 339 -3.75 20.85 -10.00
C LEU A 339 -5.10 21.53 -10.27
N LEU A 340 -5.11 22.87 -10.40
CA LEU A 340 -6.31 23.62 -10.73
C LEU A 340 -6.74 23.40 -12.19
N GLU A 341 -5.78 23.35 -13.13
CA GLU A 341 -6.06 23.04 -14.53
C GLU A 341 -6.62 21.63 -14.69
N GLU A 342 -6.05 20.65 -13.99
CA GLU A 342 -6.59 19.29 -13.97
C GLU A 342 -8.00 19.24 -13.38
N ALA A 343 -8.25 19.95 -12.27
CA ALA A 343 -9.57 20.01 -11.66
C ALA A 343 -10.60 20.70 -12.58
N LYS A 344 -10.24 21.75 -13.32
CA LYS A 344 -11.10 22.36 -14.34
C LYS A 344 -11.50 21.35 -15.41
N LYS A 345 -10.55 20.61 -15.98
CA LYS A 345 -10.84 19.54 -16.95
C LYS A 345 -11.82 18.50 -16.37
N MET A 346 -11.67 18.13 -15.09
CA MET A 346 -12.62 17.21 -14.42
C MET A 346 -14.05 17.80 -14.37
N THR A 347 -14.21 19.12 -14.18
CA THR A 347 -15.53 19.75 -14.11
C THR A 347 -16.26 19.80 -15.45
N GLU A 348 -15.57 19.53 -16.55
CA GLU A 348 -16.10 19.44 -17.91
C GLU A 348 -16.62 18.05 -18.24
N ASP A 349 -16.17 17.01 -17.50
CA ASP A 349 -16.64 15.63 -17.67
C ASP A 349 -18.15 15.54 -17.35
N PRO A 350 -18.97 14.95 -18.23
CA PRO A 350 -20.41 14.83 -18.03
C PRO A 350 -20.80 14.01 -16.78
N ASP A 351 -19.91 13.15 -16.31
CA ASP A 351 -20.13 12.35 -15.10
C ASP A 351 -19.81 13.11 -13.81
N PHE A 352 -19.20 14.29 -13.90
CA PHE A 352 -18.81 15.06 -12.74
C PHE A 352 -20.03 15.62 -11.99
N LYS A 353 -20.24 15.16 -10.77
CA LYS A 353 -21.39 15.56 -9.91
C LYS A 353 -21.08 16.69 -8.93
N GLY A 354 -19.90 17.31 -9.08
CA GLY A 354 -19.43 18.40 -8.22
C GLY A 354 -18.54 17.94 -7.06
N TYR A 355 -18.05 16.73 -7.08
CA TYR A 355 -17.24 16.16 -6.00
C TYR A 355 -15.84 15.81 -6.51
N ILE A 356 -14.81 16.46 -5.94
CA ILE A 356 -13.44 15.99 -6.04
C ILE A 356 -13.27 14.96 -4.93
N HIS A 357 -13.03 13.72 -5.30
CA HIS A 357 -13.07 12.58 -4.38
C HIS A 357 -11.85 12.52 -3.47
N ASP A 358 -10.69 12.98 -3.96
CA ASP A 358 -9.46 13.05 -3.18
C ASP A 358 -8.51 14.12 -3.73
N VAL A 359 -7.75 14.75 -2.86
CA VAL A 359 -6.58 15.58 -3.18
C VAL A 359 -5.42 15.07 -2.35
N GLY A 360 -4.67 14.13 -2.91
CA GLY A 360 -3.76 13.36 -2.09
C GLY A 360 -2.52 12.85 -2.79
N GLY A 361 -2.00 11.79 -2.24
CA GLY A 361 -0.80 11.08 -2.65
C GLY A 361 -0.54 9.93 -1.69
N PRO A 362 0.71 9.43 -1.58
CA PRO A 362 1.06 8.40 -0.59
C PRO A 362 0.71 8.80 0.85
N THR A 363 0.72 10.10 1.11
CA THR A 363 0.27 10.74 2.35
C THR A 363 -0.28 12.11 1.98
N ALA A 364 -1.56 12.34 2.16
CA ALA A 364 -2.25 13.53 1.61
C ALA A 364 -1.68 14.85 2.10
N ASN A 365 -1.32 14.94 3.37
CA ASN A 365 -0.82 16.16 3.99
C ASN A 365 0.71 16.34 3.92
N PHE A 366 1.40 15.62 3.02
CA PHE A 366 2.81 15.84 2.72
C PHE A 366 2.95 16.60 1.40
N ARG A 367 3.13 17.90 1.48
CA ARG A 367 3.26 18.79 0.30
C ARG A 367 4.66 19.35 0.11
N LYS A 368 5.52 19.24 1.10
CA LYS A 368 6.90 19.76 1.08
C LYS A 368 7.87 18.70 1.59
N PRO A 369 9.16 18.75 1.20
CA PRO A 369 10.20 17.96 1.86
C PRO A 369 10.17 18.19 3.38
N ALA A 370 10.57 17.17 4.17
CA ALA A 370 10.48 17.24 5.62
C ALA A 370 11.34 18.35 6.24
N CYS A 371 12.41 18.78 5.57
CA CYS A 371 13.28 19.88 6.00
C CYS A 371 14.12 20.39 4.80
N LYS A 372 14.64 21.60 4.91
CA LYS A 372 15.52 22.24 3.90
C LYS A 372 16.75 21.41 3.53
N LYS A 373 17.23 20.57 4.46
CA LYS A 373 18.40 19.73 4.26
C LYS A 373 18.16 18.68 3.17
N GLN A 374 16.94 18.11 3.09
CA GLN A 374 16.64 17.00 2.17
C GLN A 374 16.94 17.32 0.70
N MET A 375 16.68 18.55 0.28
CA MET A 375 16.92 18.98 -1.11
C MET A 375 18.38 19.30 -1.42
N LYS A 376 19.27 19.36 -0.42
CA LYS A 376 20.69 19.67 -0.60
C LYS A 376 21.59 18.44 -0.47
N VAL A 377 21.31 17.59 0.51
CA VAL A 377 22.16 16.45 0.88
C VAL A 377 21.39 15.15 1.11
N GLY A 378 20.14 15.11 0.69
CA GLY A 378 19.29 13.94 0.80
C GLY A 378 18.74 13.64 2.20
N VAL A 379 18.19 12.45 2.36
CA VAL A 379 17.58 11.99 3.61
C VAL A 379 18.60 11.42 4.59
N CYS A 380 18.33 11.56 5.88
CA CYS A 380 19.21 10.99 6.92
C CYS A 380 19.19 9.44 6.86
N LYS A 381 20.38 8.81 6.80
CA LYS A 381 20.53 7.34 6.77
C LYS A 381 20.12 6.69 8.10
N ASN A 382 20.44 7.34 9.22
CA ASN A 382 20.29 6.80 10.58
C ASN A 382 19.09 7.37 11.35
N ARG A 383 18.21 8.15 10.71
CA ARG A 383 17.03 8.75 11.34
C ARG A 383 15.85 8.80 10.41
N GLN A 384 14.65 8.51 10.96
CA GLN A 384 13.37 8.81 10.32
C GLN A 384 12.88 10.18 10.79
N CYS A 385 12.12 10.88 9.92
CA CYS A 385 11.69 12.25 10.21
C CYS A 385 10.66 12.35 11.34
N LEU A 386 9.78 11.33 11.45
CA LEU A 386 8.66 11.28 12.41
C LEU A 386 8.83 10.24 13.52
N PHE A 387 9.91 9.46 13.51
CA PHE A 387 10.09 8.36 14.45
C PHE A 387 11.51 8.38 15.06
N PRO A 388 11.66 8.06 16.36
CA PRO A 388 10.62 7.79 17.38
C PRO A 388 9.81 9.03 17.76
N GLU A 389 10.35 10.21 17.53
CA GLU A 389 9.76 11.53 17.73
C GLU A 389 10.06 12.41 16.51
N PRO A 390 9.25 13.44 16.25
CA PRO A 390 9.52 14.39 15.18
C PRO A 390 10.94 14.95 15.25
N CYS A 391 11.62 14.98 14.12
CA CYS A 391 12.97 15.54 14.03
C CYS A 391 12.94 17.03 14.37
N PRO A 392 13.85 17.54 15.22
CA PRO A 392 13.90 18.98 15.57
C PRO A 392 14.06 19.91 14.35
N ASN A 393 14.69 19.41 13.28
CA ASN A 393 14.89 20.16 12.03
C ASN A 393 13.72 20.00 11.04
N MET A 394 12.65 19.30 11.42
CA MET A 394 11.50 19.12 10.56
C MET A 394 10.64 20.38 10.52
N GLU A 395 10.28 20.79 9.33
CA GLU A 395 9.36 21.90 9.11
C GLU A 395 7.95 21.33 8.96
N ILE A 396 7.12 21.50 10.00
CA ILE A 396 5.70 21.09 9.98
C ILE A 396 4.89 22.31 9.55
N ASP A 397 4.31 22.24 8.35
CA ASP A 397 3.58 23.36 7.75
C ASP A 397 2.55 22.83 6.76
N HIS A 398 1.28 23.19 6.97
CA HIS A 398 0.18 22.84 6.08
C HIS A 398 -0.37 24.04 5.30
N THR A 399 0.22 25.24 5.37
CA THR A 399 -0.28 26.45 4.74
C THR A 399 -0.46 26.31 3.23
N ASP A 400 0.48 25.66 2.55
CA ASP A 400 0.39 25.35 1.12
C ASP A 400 -0.82 24.47 0.80
N TYR A 401 -1.01 23.40 1.60
CA TYR A 401 -2.12 22.48 1.38
C TYR A 401 -3.49 23.12 1.65
N VAL A 402 -3.60 23.91 2.72
CA VAL A 402 -4.81 24.71 3.00
C VAL A 402 -5.13 25.64 1.85
N SER A 403 -4.13 26.37 1.35
CA SER A 403 -4.28 27.28 0.21
C SER A 403 -4.79 26.55 -1.03
N LEU A 404 -4.19 25.38 -1.37
CA LEU A 404 -4.63 24.54 -2.48
C LEU A 404 -6.10 24.11 -2.32
N LEU A 405 -6.45 23.55 -1.17
CA LEU A 405 -7.80 23.07 -0.89
C LEU A 405 -8.85 24.18 -0.97
N ARG A 406 -8.53 25.40 -0.50
CA ARG A 406 -9.38 26.59 -0.64
C ARG A 406 -9.58 26.97 -2.11
N LYS A 407 -8.51 27.01 -2.92
CA LYS A 407 -8.58 27.29 -4.36
C LYS A 407 -9.45 26.27 -5.09
N LEU A 408 -9.30 24.99 -4.80
CA LEU A 408 -10.08 23.91 -5.41
C LEU A 408 -11.58 24.03 -5.04
N ARG A 409 -11.90 24.37 -3.79
CA ARG A 409 -13.30 24.59 -3.36
C ARG A 409 -13.95 25.81 -4.03
N ALA A 410 -13.15 26.77 -4.45
CA ALA A 410 -13.63 27.99 -5.11
C ALA A 410 -13.89 27.81 -6.61
N LEU A 411 -13.51 26.67 -7.22
CA LEU A 411 -13.75 26.40 -8.63
C LEU A 411 -15.25 26.29 -8.94
N PRO A 412 -15.72 26.85 -10.08
CA PRO A 412 -17.08 26.66 -10.56
C PRO A 412 -17.43 25.19 -10.67
N LYS A 413 -18.70 24.83 -10.41
CA LYS A 413 -19.25 23.47 -10.40
C LYS A 413 -18.70 22.55 -9.29
N VAL A 414 -17.66 22.92 -8.54
CA VAL A 414 -17.16 22.14 -7.40
C VAL A 414 -18.05 22.43 -6.18
N LYS A 415 -18.69 21.39 -5.67
CA LYS A 415 -19.55 21.44 -4.46
C LYS A 415 -18.75 21.07 -3.21
N LYS A 416 -17.88 20.05 -3.32
CA LYS A 416 -17.05 19.58 -2.21
C LYS A 416 -15.73 19.01 -2.72
N VAL A 417 -14.70 19.17 -1.90
CA VAL A 417 -13.37 18.57 -2.08
C VAL A 417 -13.09 17.70 -0.87
N PHE A 418 -12.89 16.41 -1.09
CA PHE A 418 -12.58 15.46 -0.02
C PHE A 418 -11.10 15.15 0.05
N VAL A 419 -10.64 14.74 1.23
CA VAL A 419 -9.34 14.15 1.49
C VAL A 419 -9.57 12.73 1.97
N ARG A 420 -9.34 11.74 1.09
CA ARG A 420 -9.54 10.31 1.34
C ARG A 420 -8.23 9.53 1.51
N SER A 421 -7.16 10.02 0.89
CA SER A 421 -5.81 9.51 1.11
C SER A 421 -5.42 9.64 2.58
N GLY A 422 -4.60 8.73 3.06
CA GLY A 422 -4.24 8.69 4.48
C GLY A 422 -3.60 9.99 4.97
N ILE A 423 -4.11 10.50 6.08
CA ILE A 423 -3.52 11.63 6.81
C ILE A 423 -2.48 11.11 7.80
N ARG A 424 -1.29 11.68 7.78
CA ARG A 424 -0.30 11.49 8.85
C ARG A 424 -0.72 12.33 10.06
N PHE A 425 -1.44 11.70 10.96
CA PHE A 425 -1.98 12.32 12.17
C PHE A 425 -0.86 12.82 13.11
N ASP A 426 0.29 12.15 13.11
CA ASP A 426 1.47 12.53 13.87
C ASP A 426 2.17 13.78 13.30
N TYR A 427 2.10 14.02 12.01
CA TYR A 427 2.54 15.28 11.40
C TYR A 427 1.52 16.38 11.68
N LEU A 428 0.23 16.09 11.53
CA LEU A 428 -0.87 17.06 11.74
C LEU A 428 -0.94 17.57 13.18
N ILE A 429 -0.93 16.68 14.18
CA ILE A 429 -1.09 17.06 15.60
C ILE A 429 0.11 17.83 16.18
N ASN A 430 1.22 17.84 15.47
CA ASN A 430 2.42 18.60 15.84
C ASN A 430 2.56 19.92 15.07
N ASP A 431 1.60 20.26 14.20
CA ASP A 431 1.52 21.60 13.62
C ASP A 431 1.09 22.60 14.70
N LYS A 432 1.79 23.72 14.77
CA LYS A 432 1.44 24.82 15.69
C LYS A 432 0.24 25.62 15.21
N ASP A 433 0.02 25.65 13.88
CA ASP A 433 -1.16 26.24 13.26
C ASP A 433 -2.25 25.18 13.07
N GLU A 434 -3.32 25.30 13.82
CA GLU A 434 -4.45 24.36 13.77
C GLU A 434 -5.38 24.58 12.56
N THR A 435 -5.13 25.57 11.71
CA THR A 435 -5.98 25.94 10.59
C THR A 435 -6.31 24.75 9.69
N PHE A 436 -5.30 23.95 9.31
CA PHE A 436 -5.53 22.78 8.49
C PHE A 436 -6.40 21.74 9.20
N PHE A 437 -6.17 21.46 10.48
CA PHE A 437 -6.97 20.47 11.20
C PHE A 437 -8.44 20.89 11.29
N ARG A 438 -8.71 22.17 11.56
CA ARG A 438 -10.06 22.72 11.59
C ARG A 438 -10.73 22.66 10.22
N GLU A 439 -10.04 23.06 9.17
CA GLU A 439 -10.61 23.01 7.81
C GLU A 439 -10.81 21.59 7.31
N LEU A 440 -9.91 20.67 7.60
CA LEU A 440 -10.04 19.26 7.28
C LEU A 440 -11.37 18.72 7.85
N VAL A 441 -11.61 18.90 9.14
CA VAL A 441 -12.80 18.44 9.84
C VAL A 441 -14.06 19.12 9.25
N LYS A 442 -14.02 20.44 9.06
CA LYS A 442 -15.18 21.22 8.64
C LYS A 442 -15.59 20.98 7.19
N TYR A 443 -14.63 20.81 6.27
CA TYR A 443 -14.90 20.88 4.83
C TYR A 443 -14.53 19.63 4.04
N HIS A 444 -13.58 18.81 4.52
CA HIS A 444 -12.90 17.80 3.69
C HIS A 444 -13.16 16.36 4.13
N VAL A 445 -13.88 16.16 5.24
CA VAL A 445 -14.29 14.82 5.71
C VAL A 445 -15.72 14.55 5.30
N SER A 446 -15.99 13.38 4.71
CA SER A 446 -17.32 12.97 4.24
C SER A 446 -18.15 12.19 5.29
N GLY A 447 -17.89 12.42 6.59
CA GLY A 447 -18.50 11.68 7.70
C GLY A 447 -17.54 10.66 8.35
N GLN A 448 -16.54 10.19 7.62
CA GLN A 448 -15.51 9.28 8.14
C GLN A 448 -14.13 9.74 7.73
N LEU A 449 -13.23 9.83 8.71
CA LEU A 449 -11.79 10.07 8.46
C LEU A 449 -11.01 8.79 8.70
N LYS A 450 -10.37 8.29 7.65
CA LYS A 450 -9.50 7.12 7.73
C LYS A 450 -8.11 7.54 8.23
N VAL A 451 -7.62 6.88 9.26
CA VAL A 451 -6.30 7.11 9.84
C VAL A 451 -5.59 5.77 10.10
N ALA A 452 -4.28 5.76 10.01
CA ALA A 452 -3.49 4.53 10.10
C ALA A 452 -2.59 4.52 11.35
N PRO A 453 -3.12 4.30 12.56
CA PRO A 453 -2.29 4.08 13.75
C PRO A 453 -1.55 2.73 13.68
N GLU A 454 -2.06 1.76 12.95
CA GLU A 454 -1.58 0.39 12.71
C GLU A 454 -1.64 -0.51 13.96
N HIS A 455 -1.26 -0.02 15.12
CA HIS A 455 -1.28 -0.71 16.42
C HIS A 455 -1.38 0.28 17.58
N ILE A 456 -1.50 -0.24 18.82
CA ILE A 456 -1.52 0.60 20.03
C ILE A 456 -0.41 0.25 21.03
N SER A 457 0.29 -0.86 20.83
CA SER A 457 1.43 -1.25 21.66
C SER A 457 2.68 -0.55 21.16
N ASP A 458 3.34 0.25 22.04
CA ASP A 458 4.52 1.03 21.68
C ASP A 458 5.71 0.15 21.26
N GLY A 459 5.79 -1.09 21.76
CA GLY A 459 6.78 -2.08 21.31
C GLY A 459 6.61 -2.44 19.85
N VAL A 460 5.38 -2.70 19.41
CA VAL A 460 5.03 -3.02 18.04
C VAL A 460 5.18 -1.79 17.13
N LEU A 461 4.69 -0.63 17.58
CA LEU A 461 4.82 0.65 16.85
C LEU A 461 6.29 0.99 16.59
N ARG A 462 7.19 0.71 17.53
CA ARG A 462 8.63 0.87 17.35
C ARG A 462 9.18 0.00 16.22
N MET A 463 8.74 -1.26 16.13
CA MET A 463 9.15 -2.14 15.02
C MET A 463 8.58 -1.66 13.69
N MET A 464 7.39 -1.08 13.69
CA MET A 464 6.75 -0.48 12.52
C MET A 464 7.37 0.85 12.08
N GLY A 465 8.20 1.51 12.91
CA GLY A 465 8.68 2.88 12.64
C GLY A 465 7.55 3.91 12.72
N LYS A 466 6.61 3.70 13.64
CA LYS A 466 5.44 4.57 13.89
C LYS A 466 5.58 5.31 15.22
N PRO A 467 4.94 6.47 15.39
CA PRO A 467 4.96 7.22 16.64
C PRO A 467 4.31 6.40 17.77
N GLN A 468 4.64 6.77 19.02
CA GLN A 468 4.02 6.19 20.21
C GLN A 468 2.51 6.41 20.22
N ASN A 469 1.77 5.49 20.85
CA ASN A 469 0.31 5.54 20.94
C ASN A 469 -0.21 6.82 21.62
N SER A 470 0.56 7.43 22.51
CA SER A 470 0.23 8.72 23.14
C SER A 470 -0.05 9.82 22.09
N VAL A 471 0.67 9.85 20.98
CA VAL A 471 0.47 10.81 19.89
C VAL A 471 -0.87 10.56 19.20
N TYR A 472 -1.22 9.30 18.94
CA TYR A 472 -2.52 8.94 18.38
C TYR A 472 -3.68 9.31 19.31
N ARG A 473 -3.53 9.06 20.62
CA ARG A 473 -4.55 9.45 21.61
C ARG A 473 -4.76 10.96 21.68
N ARG A 474 -3.70 11.78 21.57
CA ARG A 474 -3.84 13.24 21.48
C ARG A 474 -4.64 13.64 20.23
N PHE A 475 -4.32 13.04 19.08
CA PHE A 475 -5.03 13.30 17.84
C PHE A 475 -6.52 12.94 17.96
N VAL A 476 -6.85 11.73 18.48
CA VAL A 476 -8.24 11.30 18.67
C VAL A 476 -9.01 12.25 19.59
N LYS A 477 -8.39 12.68 20.69
CA LYS A 477 -9.00 13.64 21.62
C LYS A 477 -9.31 14.93 20.89
N ARG A 478 -8.33 15.52 20.20
CA ARG A 478 -8.53 16.78 19.50
C ARG A 478 -9.55 16.72 18.37
N TYR A 479 -9.56 15.60 17.62
CA TYR A 479 -10.57 15.37 16.58
C TYR A 479 -12.00 15.36 17.14
N LYS A 480 -12.20 14.73 18.31
CA LYS A 480 -13.50 14.72 18.99
C LYS A 480 -13.91 16.13 19.42
N GLU A 481 -13.01 16.86 20.08
CA GLU A 481 -13.25 18.25 20.49
C GLU A 481 -13.64 19.13 19.30
N LEU A 482 -12.96 19.03 18.16
CA LEU A 482 -13.29 19.78 16.95
C LEU A 482 -14.67 19.42 16.39
N ASN A 483 -15.06 18.15 16.43
CA ASN A 483 -16.41 17.73 16.02
C ASN A 483 -17.49 18.32 16.95
N GLU A 484 -17.24 18.33 18.25
CA GLU A 484 -18.13 18.94 19.25
C GLU A 484 -18.23 20.45 19.06
N GLU A 485 -17.09 21.17 18.93
CA GLU A 485 -17.01 22.60 18.66
C GLU A 485 -17.77 23.03 17.40
N MET A 486 -17.75 22.18 16.36
CA MET A 486 -18.37 22.45 15.06
C MET A 486 -19.75 21.81 14.89
N HIS A 487 -20.28 21.15 15.90
CA HIS A 487 -21.55 20.40 15.88
C HIS A 487 -21.63 19.40 14.73
N LEU A 488 -20.54 18.65 14.49
CA LEU A 488 -20.42 17.64 13.46
C LEU A 488 -20.54 16.24 14.05
N ASN A 489 -21.06 15.30 13.25
CA ASN A 489 -21.14 13.89 13.61
C ASN A 489 -20.26 13.05 12.67
N GLN A 490 -18.95 13.11 12.90
CA GLN A 490 -17.98 12.39 12.09
C GLN A 490 -17.23 11.37 12.94
N TYR A 491 -16.78 10.30 12.28
CA TYR A 491 -16.14 9.16 12.94
C TYR A 491 -14.71 8.95 12.42
N LEU A 492 -13.82 8.51 13.32
CA LEU A 492 -12.51 8.00 12.92
C LEU A 492 -12.61 6.51 12.60
N VAL A 493 -12.03 6.13 11.47
CA VAL A 493 -11.88 4.73 11.06
C VAL A 493 -10.40 4.36 11.12
N PRO A 494 -9.95 3.72 12.24
CA PRO A 494 -8.56 3.34 12.37
C PRO A 494 -8.24 2.10 11.54
N TYR A 495 -7.20 2.19 10.70
CA TYR A 495 -6.57 1.02 10.10
C TYR A 495 -5.65 0.37 11.12
N LEU A 496 -5.86 -0.93 11.35
CA LEU A 496 -5.12 -1.74 12.32
C LEU A 496 -4.55 -2.97 11.63
N MET A 497 -3.34 -3.34 12.04
CA MET A 497 -2.59 -4.44 11.46
C MET A 497 -2.30 -5.51 12.52
N SER A 498 -2.65 -6.76 12.23
CA SER A 498 -2.30 -7.90 13.06
C SER A 498 -0.98 -8.54 12.62
N SER A 499 -0.35 -9.26 13.53
CA SER A 499 0.79 -10.16 13.25
C SER A 499 2.02 -9.50 12.59
N HIS A 500 2.22 -8.21 12.78
CA HIS A 500 3.46 -7.55 12.39
C HIS A 500 4.64 -8.10 13.21
N PRO A 501 5.87 -8.23 12.65
CA PRO A 501 7.05 -8.57 13.43
C PRO A 501 7.16 -7.69 14.68
N GLY A 502 7.35 -8.33 15.84
CA GLY A 502 7.31 -7.70 17.16
C GLY A 502 5.95 -7.75 17.86
N SER A 503 4.86 -8.15 17.17
CA SER A 503 3.53 -8.30 17.79
C SER A 503 3.38 -9.67 18.45
N THR A 504 3.34 -9.69 19.77
CA THR A 504 3.03 -10.88 20.58
C THR A 504 1.53 -11.04 20.77
N LEU A 505 1.11 -12.20 21.29
CA LEU A 505 -0.29 -12.43 21.64
C LEU A 505 -0.79 -11.45 22.72
N GLN A 506 0.07 -11.07 23.68
CA GLN A 506 -0.24 -10.04 24.67
C GLN A 506 -0.50 -8.67 24.04
N ASP A 507 0.28 -8.30 23.01
CA ASP A 507 0.08 -7.03 22.30
C ASP A 507 -1.25 -7.03 21.53
N ALA A 508 -1.64 -8.17 20.96
CA ALA A 508 -2.93 -8.33 20.29
C ALA A 508 -4.10 -8.25 21.30
N VAL A 509 -3.95 -8.82 22.52
CA VAL A 509 -4.94 -8.67 23.58
C VAL A 509 -5.10 -7.21 24.01
N LYS A 510 -3.99 -6.46 24.20
CA LYS A 510 -4.06 -5.03 24.50
C LYS A 510 -4.81 -4.26 23.42
N LEU A 511 -4.60 -4.62 22.14
CA LEU A 511 -5.31 -4.01 21.03
C LEU A 511 -6.82 -4.30 21.11
N ALA A 512 -7.22 -5.52 21.45
CA ALA A 512 -8.61 -5.90 21.64
C ALA A 512 -9.26 -5.13 22.82
N GLU A 513 -8.53 -4.96 23.94
CA GLU A 513 -8.98 -4.13 25.07
C GLU A 513 -9.22 -2.68 24.64
N TYR A 514 -8.29 -2.10 23.89
CA TYR A 514 -8.44 -0.75 23.36
C TYR A 514 -9.68 -0.62 22.46
N LEU A 515 -9.94 -1.58 21.58
CA LEU A 515 -11.14 -1.58 20.71
C LEU A 515 -12.44 -1.73 21.51
N ARG A 516 -12.42 -2.53 22.59
CA ARG A 516 -13.53 -2.62 23.54
C ARG A 516 -13.83 -1.27 24.16
N ASP A 517 -12.80 -0.57 24.64
CA ASP A 517 -12.93 0.71 25.33
C ASP A 517 -13.39 1.83 24.39
N LEU A 518 -13.02 1.75 23.11
CA LEU A 518 -13.55 2.63 22.05
C LEU A 518 -15.01 2.32 21.70
N GLY A 519 -15.53 1.14 22.04
CA GLY A 519 -16.83 0.67 21.58
C GLY A 519 -16.92 0.36 20.09
N TYR A 520 -15.78 0.33 19.39
CA TYR A 520 -15.65 0.12 17.95
C TYR A 520 -15.08 -1.26 17.63
N MET A 521 -15.59 -1.89 16.58
CA MET A 521 -15.01 -3.10 16.00
C MET A 521 -14.77 -2.89 14.51
N PRO A 522 -13.53 -3.00 14.02
CA PRO A 522 -13.23 -2.86 12.61
C PRO A 522 -13.92 -3.94 11.77
N GLU A 523 -14.58 -3.53 10.69
CA GLU A 523 -15.14 -4.47 9.71
C GLU A 523 -14.02 -5.15 8.91
N GLN A 524 -12.96 -4.41 8.61
CA GLN A 524 -11.80 -4.90 7.87
C GLN A 524 -10.56 -4.91 8.77
N VAL A 525 -9.87 -6.03 8.81
CA VAL A 525 -8.59 -6.21 9.49
C VAL A 525 -7.53 -6.54 8.45
N GLN A 526 -6.40 -5.84 8.53
CA GLN A 526 -5.24 -6.14 7.73
C GLN A 526 -4.27 -7.01 8.55
N ASP A 527 -3.88 -8.15 8.01
CA ASP A 527 -2.72 -8.87 8.52
C ASP A 527 -1.46 -8.28 7.89
N PHE A 528 -0.35 -8.29 8.62
CA PHE A 528 0.93 -7.90 8.05
C PHE A 528 1.22 -8.71 6.78
N TYR A 529 1.41 -8.01 5.68
CA TYR A 529 1.72 -8.58 4.37
C TYR A 529 3.22 -8.47 4.10
N PRO A 530 3.98 -9.58 4.06
CA PRO A 530 5.42 -9.56 3.80
C PRO A 530 5.70 -9.15 2.34
N THR A 531 5.69 -7.86 2.08
CA THR A 531 6.02 -7.29 0.77
C THR A 531 7.55 -7.30 0.59
N PRO A 532 8.09 -7.77 -0.55
CA PRO A 532 9.53 -7.78 -0.77
C PRO A 532 10.18 -6.41 -0.54
N SER A 533 11.44 -6.40 -0.17
CA SER A 533 12.27 -5.19 0.04
C SER A 533 11.71 -4.21 1.08
N THR A 534 11.10 -4.71 2.16
CA THR A 534 10.74 -3.89 3.32
C THR A 534 11.48 -4.35 4.57
N ILE A 535 11.75 -3.43 5.50
CA ILE A 535 12.38 -3.75 6.80
C ILE A 535 11.57 -4.83 7.53
N SER A 536 10.25 -4.71 7.55
CA SER A 536 9.37 -5.66 8.23
C SER A 536 9.39 -7.05 7.59
N THR A 537 9.55 -7.13 6.26
CA THR A 537 9.71 -8.43 5.59
C THR A 537 11.07 -9.06 5.89
N CYS A 538 12.12 -8.26 5.97
CA CYS A 538 13.42 -8.74 6.45
C CYS A 538 13.31 -9.28 7.88
N MET A 539 12.69 -8.56 8.81
CA MET A 539 12.42 -9.05 10.17
C MET A 539 11.58 -10.33 10.17
N TYR A 540 10.54 -10.39 9.34
CA TYR A 540 9.66 -11.55 9.22
C TYR A 540 10.43 -12.81 8.80
N TYR A 541 11.28 -12.71 7.79
CA TYR A 541 12.05 -13.85 7.30
C TYR A 541 13.20 -14.24 8.23
N THR A 542 13.97 -13.25 8.68
CA THR A 542 15.21 -13.53 9.44
C THR A 542 14.95 -13.75 10.92
N GLY A 543 13.95 -13.11 11.51
CA GLY A 543 13.76 -13.00 12.96
C GLY A 543 14.73 -11.98 13.60
N LEU A 544 15.35 -11.10 12.79
CA LEU A 544 16.29 -10.08 13.24
C LEU A 544 15.83 -8.70 12.78
N ASP A 545 16.01 -7.69 13.60
CA ASP A 545 15.90 -6.29 13.17
C ASP A 545 17.19 -5.92 12.40
N PRO A 546 17.14 -5.69 11.08
CA PRO A 546 18.33 -5.44 10.28
C PRO A 546 19.07 -4.15 10.68
N ARG A 547 18.43 -3.23 11.39
CA ARG A 547 19.02 -1.97 11.89
C ARG A 547 19.93 -2.18 13.09
N THR A 548 19.65 -3.20 13.90
CA THR A 548 20.34 -3.44 15.20
C THR A 548 20.91 -4.86 15.31
N MET A 549 20.55 -5.76 14.40
CA MET A 549 20.84 -7.20 14.42
C MET A 549 20.32 -7.91 15.68
N LYS A 550 19.39 -7.30 16.43
CA LYS A 550 18.76 -7.92 17.60
C LYS A 550 17.61 -8.83 17.18
N PRO A 551 17.35 -9.93 17.92
CA PRO A 551 16.20 -10.79 17.68
C PRO A 551 14.87 -10.06 17.77
N VAL A 552 13.94 -10.40 16.88
CA VAL A 552 12.56 -9.89 16.83
C VAL A 552 11.60 -11.07 16.86
N TYR A 553 10.60 -11.00 17.73
CA TYR A 553 9.54 -11.97 17.75
C TYR A 553 8.72 -11.92 16.44
N VAL A 554 8.41 -13.09 15.89
CA VAL A 554 7.59 -13.22 14.67
C VAL A 554 6.57 -14.32 14.86
N ALA A 555 5.28 -13.98 14.79
CA ALA A 555 4.19 -14.96 14.75
C ALA A 555 4.24 -15.70 13.39
N ARG A 556 4.87 -16.88 13.38
CA ARG A 556 5.02 -17.70 12.14
C ARG A 556 3.90 -18.72 12.00
N ASP A 557 3.42 -19.24 13.12
CA ASP A 557 2.32 -20.22 13.13
C ASP A 557 1.04 -19.59 12.56
N PRO A 558 0.43 -20.20 11.51
CA PRO A 558 -0.84 -19.73 10.97
C PRO A 558 -1.97 -19.65 12.00
N HIS A 559 -1.98 -20.55 12.97
CA HIS A 559 -2.98 -20.57 14.02
C HIS A 559 -2.81 -19.38 14.99
N GLU A 560 -1.56 -19.04 15.34
CA GLU A 560 -1.30 -17.84 16.13
C GLU A 560 -1.69 -16.56 15.39
N LYS A 561 -1.38 -16.45 14.09
CA LYS A 561 -1.83 -15.32 13.26
C LYS A 561 -3.36 -15.21 13.26
N ALA A 562 -4.05 -16.34 13.13
CA ALA A 562 -5.51 -16.37 13.19
C ALA A 562 -6.05 -15.89 14.56
N MET A 563 -5.39 -16.25 15.67
CA MET A 563 -5.73 -15.77 17.01
C MET A 563 -5.52 -14.26 17.15
N GLN A 564 -4.36 -13.70 16.69
CA GLN A 564 -4.09 -12.28 16.75
C GLN A 564 -5.11 -11.48 15.90
N ARG A 565 -5.46 -11.99 14.73
CA ARG A 565 -6.50 -11.39 13.88
C ARG A 565 -7.88 -11.45 14.54
N ALA A 566 -8.26 -12.60 15.09
CA ALA A 566 -9.55 -12.81 15.74
C ALA A 566 -9.76 -11.85 16.93
N LEU A 567 -8.70 -11.51 17.67
CA LEU A 567 -8.74 -10.54 18.77
C LEU A 567 -9.16 -9.14 18.32
N ILE A 568 -8.80 -8.71 17.09
CA ILE A 568 -9.25 -7.42 16.55
C ILE A 568 -10.76 -7.43 16.26
N GLN A 569 -11.32 -8.59 15.91
CA GLN A 569 -12.74 -8.80 15.64
C GLN A 569 -13.37 -9.72 16.71
N TYR A 570 -13.06 -9.48 17.97
CA TYR A 570 -13.42 -10.36 19.10
C TYR A 570 -14.94 -10.52 19.30
N ARG A 571 -15.77 -9.59 18.81
CA ARG A 571 -17.24 -9.66 18.88
C ARG A 571 -17.86 -10.52 17.79
N ASP A 572 -17.12 -10.90 16.73
CA ASP A 572 -17.64 -11.79 15.71
C ASP A 572 -17.83 -13.18 16.31
N PRO A 573 -19.07 -13.75 16.29
CA PRO A 573 -19.33 -15.09 16.84
C PRO A 573 -18.48 -16.19 16.23
N LYS A 574 -18.01 -16.02 14.99
CA LYS A 574 -17.11 -16.97 14.30
C LYS A 574 -15.73 -17.04 14.95
N ASN A 575 -15.31 -15.97 15.62
CA ASN A 575 -13.99 -15.85 16.25
C ASN A 575 -13.98 -16.33 17.70
N TYR A 576 -15.13 -16.72 18.27
CA TYR A 576 -15.27 -17.03 19.70
C TYR A 576 -14.23 -18.01 20.23
N ASP A 577 -14.04 -19.13 19.55
CA ASP A 577 -13.14 -20.19 20.02
C ASP A 577 -11.67 -19.75 19.90
N LEU A 578 -11.29 -19.07 18.81
CA LEU A 578 -9.94 -18.51 18.63
C LEU A 578 -9.64 -17.44 19.68
N VAL A 579 -10.59 -16.54 19.97
CA VAL A 579 -10.42 -15.48 20.99
C VAL A 579 -10.33 -16.11 22.38
N THR A 580 -11.16 -17.11 22.67
CA THR A 580 -11.09 -17.86 23.95
C THR A 580 -9.71 -18.48 24.13
N GLU A 581 -9.23 -19.20 23.12
CA GLU A 581 -7.90 -19.82 23.14
C GLU A 581 -6.79 -18.78 23.30
N ALA A 582 -6.87 -17.70 22.55
CA ALA A 582 -5.93 -16.58 22.61
C ALA A 582 -5.83 -15.99 24.03
N LEU A 583 -6.97 -15.73 24.66
CA LEU A 583 -7.02 -15.19 26.02
C LEU A 583 -6.45 -16.18 27.07
N ILE A 584 -6.71 -17.47 26.91
CA ILE A 584 -6.13 -18.50 27.76
C ILE A 584 -4.62 -18.58 27.60
N LYS A 585 -4.12 -18.62 26.35
CA LYS A 585 -2.68 -18.66 26.05
C LYS A 585 -1.95 -17.40 26.50
N ALA A 586 -2.60 -16.24 26.41
CA ALA A 586 -2.08 -14.98 26.91
C ALA A 586 -2.18 -14.82 28.43
N ASN A 587 -2.70 -15.83 29.18
CA ASN A 587 -2.97 -15.78 30.59
C ASN A 587 -3.90 -14.61 30.99
N ARG A 588 -4.91 -14.30 30.17
CA ARG A 588 -5.88 -13.21 30.34
C ARG A 588 -7.31 -13.73 30.47
N ARG A 589 -7.50 -14.79 31.32
CA ARG A 589 -8.83 -15.35 31.65
C ARG A 589 -9.76 -14.32 32.31
N ASP A 590 -9.19 -13.29 32.94
CA ASP A 590 -9.89 -12.13 33.48
C ASP A 590 -10.78 -11.40 32.47
N LEU A 591 -10.46 -11.51 31.19
CA LEU A 591 -11.22 -10.90 30.08
C LEU A 591 -12.38 -11.77 29.57
N ILE A 592 -12.61 -12.93 30.20
CA ILE A 592 -13.74 -13.82 29.89
C ILE A 592 -14.71 -13.79 31.06
N GLY A 593 -15.90 -13.23 30.86
CA GLY A 593 -16.89 -13.05 31.91
C GLY A 593 -18.03 -12.12 31.52
N THR A 594 -18.82 -11.70 32.51
CA THR A 594 -19.98 -10.80 32.32
C THR A 594 -19.67 -9.33 32.65
N GLY A 595 -18.48 -9.06 33.19
CA GLY A 595 -18.03 -7.71 33.57
C GLY A 595 -17.82 -6.77 32.37
N LYS A 596 -17.90 -5.45 32.61
CA LYS A 596 -17.68 -4.42 31.57
C LYS A 596 -16.29 -4.52 30.89
N ASN A 597 -15.31 -5.01 31.62
CA ASN A 597 -13.93 -5.14 31.15
C ASN A 597 -13.68 -6.45 30.40
N CYS A 598 -14.68 -7.36 30.28
CA CYS A 598 -14.52 -8.61 29.56
C CYS A 598 -14.67 -8.41 28.05
N LEU A 599 -13.90 -9.17 27.27
CA LEU A 599 -14.00 -9.23 25.81
C LEU A 599 -15.04 -10.25 25.36
N LEU A 600 -15.14 -11.38 26.07
CA LEU A 600 -16.07 -12.46 25.77
C LEU A 600 -16.97 -12.78 26.95
N ARG A 601 -18.22 -13.17 26.66
CA ARG A 601 -19.11 -13.82 27.63
C ARG A 601 -19.01 -15.33 27.47
N PRO A 602 -18.91 -16.10 28.57
CA PRO A 602 -18.95 -17.56 28.50
C PRO A 602 -20.21 -18.04 27.76
N ARG A 603 -20.08 -19.02 26.89
CA ARG A 603 -21.24 -19.68 26.29
C ARG A 603 -21.96 -20.51 27.33
N HIS A 604 -23.28 -20.58 27.23
CA HIS A 604 -24.09 -21.44 28.13
C HIS A 604 -23.62 -22.90 28.01
N GLY A 605 -23.26 -23.52 29.14
CA GLY A 605 -22.74 -24.90 29.17
C GLY A 605 -21.23 -25.03 28.92
N ASP A 606 -20.49 -23.95 28.76
CA ASP A 606 -19.02 -24.04 28.65
C ASP A 606 -18.37 -24.29 30.02
N THR A 607 -18.04 -25.54 30.27
CA THR A 607 -17.45 -26.00 31.54
C THR A 607 -16.04 -25.47 31.80
N ARG A 608 -15.36 -24.92 30.77
CA ARG A 608 -14.01 -24.31 30.89
C ARG A 608 -14.01 -23.09 31.82
N PHE A 609 -15.19 -22.48 32.06
CA PHE A 609 -15.39 -21.25 32.84
C PHE A 609 -16.42 -21.39 33.93
N ALA A 610 -16.85 -22.62 34.25
CA ALA A 610 -17.72 -22.86 35.40
C ALA A 610 -17.00 -22.40 36.67
N PRO A 611 -17.61 -21.62 37.56
CA PRO A 611 -17.02 -21.31 38.83
C PRO A 611 -16.74 -22.65 39.57
N PRO A 612 -15.65 -22.75 40.34
CA PRO A 612 -15.40 -23.95 41.13
C PRO A 612 -16.64 -24.25 41.94
N LYS A 613 -17.14 -25.49 41.81
CA LYS A 613 -18.28 -25.92 42.61
C LYS A 613 -17.98 -25.60 44.08
N PRO A 614 -18.86 -24.89 44.79
CA PRO A 614 -18.63 -24.66 46.20
C PRO A 614 -18.43 -26.03 46.89
N ALA A 615 -17.36 -26.12 47.65
CA ALA A 615 -17.07 -27.35 48.40
C ALA A 615 -18.34 -27.78 49.14
N ALA A 616 -18.77 -29.02 48.91
CA ALA A 616 -19.96 -29.57 49.53
C ALA A 616 -19.79 -29.44 51.05
N LYS A 617 -20.59 -28.59 51.69
CA LYS A 617 -20.68 -28.53 53.13
C LYS A 617 -21.18 -29.88 53.58
N SER A 618 -20.35 -30.59 54.32
CA SER A 618 -20.77 -31.85 55.04
C SER A 618 -21.92 -31.52 55.97
N ASN A 619 -23.12 -31.86 55.57
CA ASN A 619 -24.25 -31.84 56.45
C ASN A 619 -24.12 -33.02 57.47
N LYS A 620 -23.68 -32.70 58.65
CA LYS A 620 -24.04 -33.57 59.83
C LYS A 620 -25.47 -33.22 60.24
N PRO A 621 -26.34 -34.22 60.51
CA PRO A 621 -27.69 -33.93 60.90
C PRO A 621 -27.73 -33.46 62.37
N PHE A 622 -28.36 -32.31 62.56
CA PHE A 622 -28.75 -31.87 63.91
C PHE A 622 -30.24 -32.07 64.07
N ASP A 623 -30.59 -33.02 64.95
CA ASP A 623 -31.94 -33.34 65.40
C ASP A 623 -32.40 -32.24 66.38
N GLY A 624 -33.61 -31.74 66.24
CA GLY A 624 -34.15 -30.81 67.23
C GLY A 624 -35.51 -30.22 66.85
N LYS A 625 -36.58 -30.87 67.28
CA LYS A 625 -37.96 -30.36 67.23
C LYS A 625 -38.10 -28.95 67.85
N ASN A 626 -38.78 -28.01 67.20
CA ASN A 626 -40.00 -27.46 67.84
C ASN A 626 -40.85 -26.58 66.93
N LYS A 627 -42.14 -26.58 67.22
CA LYS A 627 -43.31 -26.01 66.59
C LYS A 627 -43.43 -24.47 66.80
N ASN A 628 -44.11 -23.83 65.87
CA ASN A 628 -45.15 -22.78 65.88
C ASN A 628 -44.78 -21.66 64.88
N GLY A 629 -45.50 -21.44 63.88
CA GLY A 629 -46.81 -20.92 63.63
C GLY A 629 -46.85 -19.36 63.65
N ALA A 630 -46.96 -18.74 62.49
CA ALA A 630 -47.81 -17.55 62.28
C ALA A 630 -47.78 -17.07 60.83
N LYS A 631 -49.00 -16.75 60.40
CA LYS A 631 -49.37 -16.21 59.04
C LYS A 631 -49.10 -14.74 58.90
N HIS A 632 -49.15 -14.34 57.61
CA HIS A 632 -49.39 -13.01 56.97
C HIS A 632 -48.14 -12.37 56.37
N SER A 633 -48.17 -11.72 55.25
CA SER A 633 -49.20 -11.25 54.29
C SER A 633 -48.50 -10.85 52.97
N ARG A 634 -49.25 -10.91 51.88
CA ARG A 634 -48.88 -10.44 50.53
C ARG A 634 -48.63 -8.93 50.53
N THR A 635 -47.56 -8.49 49.84
CA THR A 635 -47.55 -7.19 49.20
C THR A 635 -46.88 -7.30 47.83
N SER A 636 -47.55 -6.72 46.86
CA SER A 636 -47.33 -6.73 45.44
C SER A 636 -46.12 -5.91 45.00
N GLN A 637 -45.33 -6.42 44.06
CA GLN A 637 -44.33 -5.66 43.30
C GLN A 637 -45.00 -5.05 42.03
N PRO A 638 -44.59 -3.82 41.61
CA PRO A 638 -45.02 -3.25 40.34
C PRO A 638 -44.13 -3.75 39.17
N PRO A 639 -44.64 -3.74 37.91
CA PRO A 639 -43.98 -4.34 36.77
C PRO A 639 -42.89 -3.44 36.16
N ALA A 640 -41.81 -4.09 35.67
CA ALA A 640 -40.72 -3.49 34.96
C ALA A 640 -41.10 -3.05 33.54
N PRO A 641 -40.48 -1.99 32.98
CA PRO A 641 -40.81 -1.50 31.66
C PRO A 641 -40.25 -2.36 30.53
N GLN A 642 -41.08 -2.59 29.53
CA GLN A 642 -40.79 -3.35 28.31
C GLN A 642 -39.80 -2.59 27.42
N SER A 643 -38.70 -3.26 27.04
CA SER A 643 -37.81 -2.81 26.02
C SER A 643 -38.42 -3.04 24.63
N ARG A 644 -38.61 -1.99 23.85
CA ARG A 644 -39.02 -2.07 22.45
C ARG A 644 -37.89 -2.67 21.62
N ARG A 645 -38.15 -3.80 20.97
CA ARG A 645 -37.35 -4.35 19.88
C ARG A 645 -37.48 -3.44 18.65
N TRP A 646 -36.37 -3.01 18.13
CA TRP A 646 -36.27 -2.37 16.81
C TRP A 646 -36.04 -3.48 15.77
N THR A 647 -37.05 -3.76 14.95
CA THR A 647 -36.94 -4.56 13.73
C THR A 647 -36.91 -3.61 12.57
N GLY A 648 -35.73 -3.36 12.01
CA GLY A 648 -35.54 -2.60 10.79
C GLY A 648 -35.21 -3.53 9.65
N GLU A 649 -36.15 -3.81 8.78
CA GLU A 649 -35.90 -4.38 7.46
C GLU A 649 -35.30 -3.35 6.50
N PRO A 650 -34.39 -3.72 5.58
CA PRO A 650 -33.85 -2.83 4.59
C PRO A 650 -34.87 -2.55 3.47
N PRO A 651 -34.90 -1.35 2.87
CA PRO A 651 -35.88 -0.99 1.85
C PRO A 651 -35.63 -1.73 0.54
N LYS A 652 -36.70 -2.34 0.00
CA LYS A 652 -36.75 -2.96 -1.33
C LYS A 652 -36.59 -1.89 -2.42
N LYS A 653 -35.70 -2.14 -3.37
CA LYS A 653 -35.56 -1.38 -4.61
C LYS A 653 -36.88 -1.43 -5.41
N ARG A 654 -37.51 -0.30 -5.64
CA ARG A 654 -38.56 -0.13 -6.65
C ARG A 654 -37.90 0.03 -8.02
N GLY A 655 -38.18 -0.93 -8.93
CA GLY A 655 -37.92 -0.76 -10.36
C GLY A 655 -38.84 0.33 -10.93
N LYS A 656 -38.28 1.11 -11.84
CA LYS A 656 -39.07 1.88 -12.81
C LYS A 656 -38.58 1.56 -14.21
N ARG A 657 -39.56 1.45 -15.07
CA ARG A 657 -39.55 1.21 -16.53
C ARG A 657 -38.55 2.10 -17.26
#